data_3ba1bde7a13a3b3bb3fd09873ff68bb7
#
_entry.id   3ba1bde7a13a3b3bb3fd09873ff68bb7
#
_cell.length_a   1.000
_cell.length_b   1.000
_cell.length_c   1.000
_cell.angle_alpha   90.00
_cell.angle_beta   90.00
_cell.angle_gamma   90.00
#
_symmetry.space_group_name_H-M   'P 1'
#
loop_
_entity.id
_entity.type
_entity.pdbx_description
1 polymer ?
#
loop_
_entity_poly.entity_id
_entity_poly.type
_entity_poly.pdbx_seq_one_letter_code
_entity_poly.pdbx_strand_id
1 'polypeptide(L)'
;MKINWQWAAGATLALAGAGPVLASPDGPLHVPSPDWRDQVIYFVLTDRFDDGEPANNDQKAGEFAAADPSRYNGGDFKGLSRRLDYIRGLGATALWVTPPVANLWWDKQANHGGYHGYWADDFGAVDAHLGSLADYQRLSRQLHGAGMYLVQDIVLNHTGSWFDYEGGWNKDDPTAFFKLLPDSCGRTAPSQWPFSLNDARDPVQRAAGIYHWTPKVRDFRDDAQLHDFQMSGLDDINSENPVVLKALRKSYGHWIRQAGVDAFRVDTILYVPPASLVDFLFSDDKDDPGIEAIARETGRSNFHVFGEGFAIDKPFEETQARRIEALTRQPDGSALMPGMINFPLYGSLVDVFARGRPTAELGYRITSMMRVHARPELMPTFVDNHDVDRFLSGGDVAGLQQALLAMMTLPGIPTIYYGTEQGFTVPRAAMFAAGSDSGGRDRFDTDAPLYRFIQRATKLRREHRVFSRGKPTVLRDNGAGPGVFAFRMDDRKQKAIVAFNTSGAEALLDNLDTGFTSGARLVGVFDIAGGEARHLVAGEGGRITLSLPPRSGRVWVLGDSVEKIAPASASISLHAPASDSVNDDFELRGEARGLQEFRLVIDGDLSSAITVPVGRNGRWTAKVDTSRMVDPKVEHSVVGWQGEGGVVSAPFHFRVSRQWQTLADVADPAGDDRGRTLNYSYPRDDSWSGHTADIQKVRVEGAGGALRITLTMADISRSWNPPNGFDHVAFTIFIQLPDASGGARAMPGQNADLPGDMRWNIRLRSHGWSNALHASDGASATNEGRATTPAAGIEVDPEARTISFTLSAAALGGLDSLAGARILVSTWDFDGGFRPLTAQPGGASFGGGDGARDPLVMDESPIIELH
;
A
#
# COMPACT_ATOMS: atom_id res chain seq x y z
N MET A 1 -35.36 -65.14 38.35
CA MET A 1 -35.78 -63.70 38.30
C MET A 1 -34.67 -62.85 37.70
N LYS A 2 -34.85 -62.37 36.49
CA LYS A 2 -33.83 -61.69 35.69
C LYS A 2 -33.77 -60.22 36.08
N ILE A 3 -32.57 -59.70 36.38
CA ILE A 3 -32.34 -58.30 36.54
C ILE A 3 -31.30 -57.87 35.47
N ASN A 4 -31.71 -56.96 34.49
CA ASN A 4 -30.91 -56.38 33.47
C ASN A 4 -30.09 -55.24 34.07
N TRP A 5 -28.80 -55.19 33.72
CA TRP A 5 -27.96 -54.03 33.88
C TRP A 5 -27.67 -53.47 32.48
N GLN A 6 -28.13 -52.21 32.20
CA GLN A 6 -27.72 -51.43 31.06
C GLN A 6 -26.45 -50.65 31.40
N TRP A 7 -25.44 -50.77 30.57
CA TRP A 7 -24.23 -50.00 30.66
C TRP A 7 -24.44 -48.71 29.85
N ALA A 8 -24.24 -47.55 30.53
CA ALA A 8 -24.10 -46.25 29.84
C ALA A 8 -22.67 -46.14 29.32
N ALA A 9 -22.54 -46.06 27.99
CA ALA A 9 -21.25 -45.76 27.32
C ALA A 9 -21.05 -44.25 27.27
N GLY A 10 -20.09 -43.74 28.02
CA GLY A 10 -19.60 -42.38 27.91
C GLY A 10 -18.74 -42.23 26.65
N ALA A 11 -19.16 -41.41 25.71
CA ALA A 11 -18.36 -41.04 24.55
C ALA A 11 -17.28 -40.05 24.96
N THR A 12 -16.07 -40.50 25.07
CA THR A 12 -14.88 -39.65 25.17
C THR A 12 -14.55 -39.15 23.77
N LEU A 13 -14.79 -37.87 23.47
CA LEU A 13 -14.29 -37.22 22.28
C LEU A 13 -12.75 -37.09 22.41
N ALA A 14 -12.04 -37.93 21.69
CA ALA A 14 -10.61 -37.76 21.47
C ALA A 14 -10.42 -36.59 20.49
N LEU A 15 -9.89 -35.49 20.98
CA LEU A 15 -9.30 -34.45 20.13
C LEU A 15 -8.09 -35.08 19.42
N ALA A 16 -8.30 -35.53 18.20
CA ALA A 16 -7.20 -35.87 17.27
C ALA A 16 -6.46 -34.56 16.92
N GLY A 17 -5.26 -34.41 17.47
CA GLY A 17 -4.31 -33.40 17.00
C GLY A 17 -4.07 -33.64 15.51
N ALA A 18 -4.38 -32.65 14.67
CA ALA A 18 -4.03 -32.65 13.26
C ALA A 18 -2.49 -32.60 13.16
N GLY A 19 -1.87 -33.74 12.98
CA GLY A 19 -0.49 -33.83 12.51
C GLY A 19 -0.37 -33.19 11.12
N PRO A 20 0.83 -32.83 10.68
CA PRO A 20 1.02 -32.26 9.34
C PRO A 20 0.53 -33.28 8.31
N VAL A 21 -0.55 -32.93 7.62
CA VAL A 21 -1.00 -33.68 6.45
C VAL A 21 -0.01 -33.29 5.35
N LEU A 22 0.92 -34.18 5.03
CA LEU A 22 1.76 -34.07 3.86
C LEU A 22 0.84 -33.92 2.64
N ALA A 23 1.02 -32.86 1.86
CA ALA A 23 0.30 -32.65 0.62
C ALA A 23 0.47 -33.90 -0.26
N SER A 24 -0.63 -34.49 -0.74
CA SER A 24 -0.56 -35.58 -1.68
C SER A 24 -0.03 -35.04 -3.00
N PRO A 25 1.05 -35.62 -3.58
CA PRO A 25 1.59 -35.15 -4.86
C PRO A 25 0.62 -35.36 -6.05
N ASP A 26 -0.49 -36.04 -5.84
CA ASP A 26 -1.42 -36.50 -6.89
C ASP A 26 -2.81 -35.87 -6.81
N GLY A 27 -2.94 -34.58 -6.41
CA GLY A 27 -4.20 -33.83 -6.51
C GLY A 27 -4.70 -33.75 -7.98
N PRO A 28 -6.02 -33.53 -8.20
CA PRO A 28 -6.57 -33.33 -9.54
C PRO A 28 -6.05 -32.01 -10.16
N LEU A 29 -5.86 -32.00 -11.48
CA LEU A 29 -5.47 -30.77 -12.18
C LEU A 29 -6.61 -29.73 -12.20
N HIS A 30 -7.85 -30.21 -12.25
CA HIS A 30 -9.02 -29.34 -12.25
C HIS A 30 -9.83 -29.54 -10.99
N VAL A 31 -10.16 -28.44 -10.34
CA VAL A 31 -11.01 -28.37 -9.14
C VAL A 31 -12.13 -27.36 -9.33
N PRO A 32 -13.28 -27.49 -8.65
CA PRO A 32 -14.30 -26.44 -8.64
C PRO A 32 -13.76 -25.13 -8.05
N SER A 33 -14.22 -23.99 -8.58
CA SER A 33 -13.88 -22.69 -8.02
C SER A 33 -14.31 -22.56 -6.56
N PRO A 34 -13.52 -21.91 -5.71
CA PRO A 34 -13.92 -21.60 -4.34
C PRO A 34 -14.92 -20.43 -4.29
N ASP A 35 -15.41 -20.15 -3.09
CA ASP A 35 -15.86 -18.79 -2.78
C ASP A 35 -14.62 -17.91 -2.50
N TRP A 36 -14.30 -17.00 -3.41
CA TRP A 36 -13.09 -16.18 -3.33
C TRP A 36 -13.07 -15.24 -2.12
N ARG A 37 -14.22 -14.89 -1.55
CA ARG A 37 -14.31 -14.08 -0.33
C ARG A 37 -13.67 -14.76 0.89
N ASP A 38 -13.61 -16.10 0.90
CA ASP A 38 -13.04 -16.90 1.98
C ASP A 38 -11.53 -17.15 1.78
N GLN A 39 -10.96 -16.73 0.66
CA GLN A 39 -9.57 -17.00 0.35
C GLN A 39 -8.62 -15.96 0.99
N VAL A 40 -7.39 -16.40 1.21
CA VAL A 40 -6.23 -15.58 1.57
C VAL A 40 -5.15 -15.90 0.54
N ILE A 41 -4.74 -14.92 -0.22
CA ILE A 41 -3.75 -15.06 -1.28
C ILE A 41 -2.34 -14.84 -0.70
N TYR A 42 -1.40 -15.70 -1.09
CA TYR A 42 0.03 -15.45 -0.93
C TYR A 42 0.62 -15.16 -2.31
N PHE A 43 1.16 -13.96 -2.50
CA PHE A 43 1.69 -13.49 -3.77
C PHE A 43 3.22 -13.62 -3.79
N VAL A 44 3.76 -14.25 -4.82
CA VAL A 44 5.21 -14.47 -4.98
C VAL A 44 5.73 -13.92 -6.30
N LEU A 45 6.89 -13.30 -6.24
CA LEU A 45 7.77 -13.10 -7.39
C LEU A 45 8.59 -14.39 -7.53
N THR A 46 8.25 -15.23 -8.51
CA THR A 46 8.71 -16.62 -8.59
C THR A 46 10.23 -16.73 -8.55
N ASP A 47 10.93 -15.92 -9.34
CA ASP A 47 12.39 -15.87 -9.41
C ASP A 47 13.09 -15.55 -8.07
N ARG A 48 12.41 -14.89 -7.15
CA ARG A 48 12.96 -14.44 -5.86
C ARG A 48 12.56 -15.32 -4.69
N PHE A 49 11.78 -16.39 -4.95
CA PHE A 49 11.21 -17.15 -3.85
C PHE A 49 12.12 -18.30 -3.39
N ASP A 50 12.38 -19.31 -4.23
CA ASP A 50 13.27 -20.41 -3.87
C ASP A 50 13.81 -21.12 -5.12
N ASP A 51 15.13 -21.36 -5.19
CA ASP A 51 15.82 -22.08 -6.28
C ASP A 51 15.71 -23.59 -6.05
N GLY A 52 14.86 -24.25 -6.83
CA GLY A 52 14.62 -25.69 -6.76
C GLY A 52 15.40 -26.50 -7.79
N GLU A 53 15.83 -25.88 -8.89
CA GLU A 53 16.53 -26.52 -10.01
C GLU A 53 17.64 -25.61 -10.57
N PRO A 54 18.85 -25.60 -9.97
CA PRO A 54 19.93 -24.73 -10.44
C PRO A 54 20.35 -24.92 -11.91
N ALA A 55 19.92 -25.99 -12.57
CA ALA A 55 20.26 -26.25 -13.96
C ALA A 55 19.48 -25.36 -14.96
N ASN A 56 18.37 -24.73 -14.53
CA ASN A 56 17.55 -23.85 -15.36
C ASN A 56 17.87 -22.37 -15.16
N ASN A 57 18.76 -22.00 -14.23
CA ASN A 57 18.97 -20.60 -13.83
C ASN A 57 19.61 -19.73 -14.93
N ASP A 58 20.46 -20.30 -15.79
CA ASP A 58 21.26 -19.57 -16.77
C ASP A 58 21.02 -20.11 -18.19
N GLN A 59 20.32 -19.33 -19.01
CA GLN A 59 20.02 -19.64 -20.42
C GLN A 59 21.09 -19.09 -21.39
N LYS A 60 22.22 -18.61 -20.87
CA LYS A 60 23.39 -18.10 -21.61
C LYS A 60 23.15 -16.79 -22.37
N ALA A 61 22.21 -16.00 -21.97
CA ALA A 61 21.93 -14.68 -22.53
C ALA A 61 22.58 -13.53 -21.74
N GLY A 62 23.31 -13.85 -20.67
CA GLY A 62 23.90 -12.86 -19.74
C GLY A 62 22.89 -12.34 -18.71
N GLU A 63 21.76 -12.97 -18.58
CA GLU A 63 20.60 -12.61 -17.78
C GLU A 63 20.70 -13.06 -16.31
N PHE A 64 21.52 -14.09 -16.04
CA PHE A 64 21.61 -14.69 -14.71
C PHE A 64 22.76 -14.15 -13.88
N ALA A 65 22.46 -13.75 -12.66
CA ALA A 65 23.43 -13.55 -11.55
C ALA A 65 22.65 -13.53 -10.23
N ALA A 66 22.76 -14.59 -9.45
CA ALA A 66 21.93 -14.81 -8.25
C ALA A 66 21.95 -13.62 -7.25
N ALA A 67 23.07 -12.92 -7.10
CA ALA A 67 23.21 -11.80 -6.17
C ALA A 67 22.91 -10.41 -6.78
N ASP A 68 22.54 -10.34 -8.06
CA ASP A 68 22.27 -9.08 -8.76
C ASP A 68 20.74 -8.84 -8.83
N PRO A 69 20.20 -7.76 -8.23
CA PRO A 69 18.76 -7.49 -8.23
C PRO A 69 18.19 -7.17 -9.62
N SER A 70 19.03 -6.80 -10.60
CA SER A 70 18.60 -6.55 -11.97
C SER A 70 18.54 -7.81 -12.85
N ARG A 71 18.95 -8.98 -12.33
CA ARG A 71 19.07 -10.23 -13.08
C ARG A 71 18.19 -11.33 -12.51
N TYR A 72 18.05 -12.43 -13.27
CA TYR A 72 17.46 -13.66 -12.74
C TYR A 72 18.31 -14.15 -11.56
N ASN A 73 17.63 -14.53 -10.47
CA ASN A 73 18.28 -15.08 -9.27
C ASN A 73 18.13 -16.59 -9.15
N GLY A 74 17.17 -17.20 -9.84
CA GLY A 74 17.03 -18.66 -9.97
C GLY A 74 15.84 -19.29 -9.26
N GLY A 75 14.91 -18.52 -8.70
CA GLY A 75 13.67 -19.08 -8.15
C GLY A 75 12.77 -19.68 -9.23
N ASP A 76 12.14 -20.83 -8.94
CA ASP A 76 11.43 -21.66 -9.92
C ASP A 76 10.23 -22.42 -9.34
N PHE A 77 9.48 -23.16 -10.19
CA PHE A 77 8.32 -23.95 -9.77
C PHE A 77 8.67 -25.11 -8.85
N LYS A 78 9.87 -25.69 -8.94
CA LYS A 78 10.32 -26.75 -8.02
C LYS A 78 10.61 -26.17 -6.64
N GLY A 79 11.18 -24.96 -6.58
CA GLY A 79 11.36 -24.22 -5.34
C GLY A 79 10.04 -23.87 -4.68
N LEU A 80 9.07 -23.35 -5.43
CA LEU A 80 7.71 -23.12 -4.94
C LEU A 80 7.06 -24.40 -4.38
N SER A 81 7.16 -25.51 -5.13
CA SER A 81 6.67 -26.81 -4.72
C SER A 81 7.30 -27.30 -3.42
N ARG A 82 8.60 -27.10 -3.26
CA ARG A 82 9.35 -27.45 -2.04
C ARG A 82 8.90 -26.66 -0.81
N ARG A 83 8.43 -25.42 -0.99
CA ARG A 83 8.03 -24.50 0.10
C ARG A 83 6.52 -24.41 0.33
N LEU A 84 5.73 -25.28 -0.28
CA LEU A 84 4.27 -25.22 -0.18
C LEU A 84 3.76 -25.32 1.26
N ASP A 85 4.39 -26.16 2.10
CA ASP A 85 4.01 -26.26 3.52
C ASP A 85 4.29 -24.99 4.31
N TYR A 86 5.34 -24.24 3.96
CA TYR A 86 5.61 -22.92 4.54
C TYR A 86 4.48 -21.94 4.20
N ILE A 87 4.07 -21.87 2.93
CA ILE A 87 2.99 -20.99 2.46
C ILE A 87 1.66 -21.36 3.14
N ARG A 88 1.32 -22.66 3.16
CA ARG A 88 0.12 -23.18 3.81
C ARG A 88 0.11 -22.91 5.33
N GLY A 89 1.27 -22.97 5.97
CA GLY A 89 1.46 -22.72 7.39
C GLY A 89 1.07 -21.30 7.82
N LEU A 90 1.20 -20.29 6.94
CA LEU A 90 0.68 -18.94 7.15
C LEU A 90 -0.85 -18.87 7.19
N GLY A 91 -1.53 -19.90 6.70
CA GLY A 91 -2.98 -19.93 6.53
C GLY A 91 -3.44 -19.41 5.16
N ALA A 92 -2.53 -19.22 4.21
CA ALA A 92 -2.86 -18.92 2.83
C ALA A 92 -3.62 -20.09 2.17
N THR A 93 -4.57 -19.76 1.31
CA THR A 93 -5.44 -20.71 0.61
C THR A 93 -5.36 -20.59 -0.91
N ALA A 94 -4.63 -19.60 -1.42
CA ALA A 94 -4.30 -19.45 -2.83
C ALA A 94 -2.87 -18.95 -2.97
N LEU A 95 -2.19 -19.39 -4.03
CA LEU A 95 -0.87 -18.91 -4.44
C LEU A 95 -1.01 -18.09 -5.72
N TRP A 96 -0.59 -16.83 -5.70
CA TRP A 96 -0.48 -16.00 -6.88
C TRP A 96 0.99 -15.93 -7.29
N VAL A 97 1.27 -16.33 -8.53
CA VAL A 97 2.60 -16.31 -9.15
C VAL A 97 2.67 -15.22 -10.22
N THR A 98 3.80 -14.53 -10.32
CA THR A 98 4.10 -13.63 -11.45
C THR A 98 3.97 -14.37 -12.78
N PRO A 99 3.81 -13.67 -13.94
CA PRO A 99 3.54 -14.34 -15.20
C PRO A 99 4.54 -15.48 -15.50
N PRO A 100 4.08 -16.71 -15.71
CA PRO A 100 4.96 -17.87 -15.95
C PRO A 100 5.41 -18.00 -17.40
N VAL A 101 5.03 -17.04 -18.24
CA VAL A 101 5.20 -17.08 -19.70
C VAL A 101 6.64 -16.79 -20.11
N ALA A 102 7.05 -17.31 -21.29
CA ALA A 102 8.37 -17.02 -21.84
C ALA A 102 8.58 -15.52 -22.05
N ASN A 103 9.74 -15.03 -21.62
CA ASN A 103 10.03 -13.60 -21.56
C ASN A 103 11.20 -13.18 -22.45
N LEU A 104 11.32 -11.89 -22.71
CA LEU A 104 12.57 -11.25 -23.08
C LEU A 104 13.53 -11.36 -21.89
N TRP A 105 14.52 -12.21 -21.96
CA TRP A 105 15.36 -12.57 -20.81
C TRP A 105 16.25 -11.43 -20.33
N TRP A 106 16.79 -10.64 -21.27
CA TRP A 106 17.67 -9.52 -20.98
C TRP A 106 17.44 -8.37 -21.96
N ASP A 107 16.95 -7.23 -21.45
CA ASP A 107 16.88 -5.97 -22.18
C ASP A 107 18.19 -5.20 -22.01
N LYS A 108 18.93 -5.03 -23.13
CA LYS A 108 20.20 -4.33 -23.16
C LYS A 108 20.07 -2.82 -22.94
N GLN A 109 18.91 -2.23 -23.27
CA GLN A 109 18.69 -0.78 -23.12
C GLN A 109 18.32 -0.45 -21.69
N ALA A 110 17.42 -1.21 -21.11
CA ALA A 110 17.05 -1.10 -19.69
C ALA A 110 18.18 -1.60 -18.78
N ASN A 111 19.13 -2.40 -19.29
CA ASN A 111 20.15 -3.11 -18.52
C ASN A 111 19.50 -3.93 -17.37
N HIS A 112 18.44 -4.67 -17.72
CA HIS A 112 17.59 -5.36 -16.78
C HIS A 112 17.08 -6.70 -17.34
N GLY A 113 16.87 -7.68 -16.47
CA GLY A 113 16.33 -8.99 -16.83
C GLY A 113 14.82 -9.08 -16.72
N GLY A 114 14.19 -9.94 -17.56
CA GLY A 114 12.76 -10.21 -17.55
C GLY A 114 12.29 -11.16 -16.44
N TYR A 115 13.05 -11.32 -15.36
CA TYR A 115 12.79 -12.25 -14.25
C TYR A 115 11.41 -12.09 -13.59
N HIS A 116 10.79 -10.94 -13.76
CA HIS A 116 9.48 -10.64 -13.21
C HIS A 116 8.31 -11.21 -14.03
N GLY A 117 8.55 -11.61 -15.29
CA GLY A 117 7.56 -12.28 -16.13
C GLY A 117 6.68 -11.37 -17.00
N TYR A 118 6.83 -10.03 -16.92
CA TYR A 118 5.94 -9.08 -17.62
C TYR A 118 6.39 -8.73 -19.05
N TRP A 119 7.53 -9.22 -19.53
CA TRP A 119 8.09 -8.89 -20.85
C TRP A 119 7.89 -10.07 -21.82
N ALA A 120 6.63 -10.40 -22.12
CA ALA A 120 6.29 -11.60 -22.86
C ALA A 120 6.99 -11.68 -24.23
N ASP A 121 7.55 -12.88 -24.51
CA ASP A 121 8.05 -13.35 -25.81
C ASP A 121 7.03 -14.36 -26.41
N ASP A 122 6.47 -15.22 -25.57
CA ASP A 122 5.43 -16.19 -25.95
C ASP A 122 4.45 -16.41 -24.78
N PHE A 123 3.22 -15.92 -24.91
CA PHE A 123 2.17 -16.00 -23.91
C PHE A 123 1.68 -17.44 -23.63
N GLY A 124 2.00 -18.40 -24.49
CA GLY A 124 1.55 -19.80 -24.37
C GLY A 124 2.65 -20.77 -23.95
N ALA A 125 3.90 -20.32 -23.84
CA ALA A 125 5.05 -21.14 -23.43
C ALA A 125 5.51 -20.79 -22.01
N VAL A 126 6.05 -21.76 -21.27
CA VAL A 126 6.67 -21.53 -19.96
C VAL A 126 8.06 -20.91 -20.16
N ASP A 127 8.43 -19.93 -19.32
CA ASP A 127 9.80 -19.41 -19.28
C ASP A 127 10.78 -20.49 -18.79
N ALA A 128 11.87 -20.67 -19.53
CA ALA A 128 12.85 -21.73 -19.29
C ALA A 128 13.52 -21.66 -17.89
N HIS A 129 13.62 -20.45 -17.31
CA HIS A 129 14.16 -20.24 -15.95
C HIS A 129 13.20 -20.79 -14.87
N LEU A 130 11.90 -20.84 -15.13
CA LEU A 130 10.89 -21.27 -14.16
C LEU A 130 10.66 -22.78 -14.21
N GLY A 131 11.13 -23.45 -15.26
CA GLY A 131 10.98 -24.89 -15.46
C GLY A 131 10.18 -25.26 -16.71
N SER A 132 9.37 -26.31 -16.63
CA SER A 132 8.55 -26.84 -17.72
C SER A 132 7.06 -26.73 -17.41
N LEU A 133 6.20 -26.91 -18.43
CA LEU A 133 4.76 -27.08 -18.24
C LEU A 133 4.43 -28.21 -17.26
N ALA A 134 5.20 -29.30 -17.28
CA ALA A 134 5.02 -30.43 -16.36
C ALA A 134 5.34 -30.02 -14.91
N ASP A 135 6.31 -29.15 -14.67
CA ASP A 135 6.62 -28.64 -13.34
C ASP A 135 5.51 -27.70 -12.84
N TYR A 136 4.97 -26.86 -13.72
CA TYR A 136 3.84 -25.99 -13.39
C TYR A 136 2.56 -26.78 -13.11
N GLN A 137 2.27 -27.82 -13.91
CA GLN A 137 1.17 -28.77 -13.65
C GLN A 137 1.35 -29.48 -12.31
N ARG A 138 2.57 -29.87 -11.95
CA ARG A 138 2.87 -30.50 -10.66
C ARG A 138 2.57 -29.52 -9.51
N LEU A 139 3.03 -28.29 -9.60
CA LEU A 139 2.73 -27.25 -8.61
C LEU A 139 1.21 -27.06 -8.43
N SER A 140 0.47 -26.96 -9.54
CA SER A 140 -1.00 -26.85 -9.52
C SER A 140 -1.66 -28.05 -8.84
N ARG A 141 -1.25 -29.28 -9.16
CA ARG A 141 -1.77 -30.50 -8.50
C ARG A 141 -1.45 -30.54 -7.01
N GLN A 142 -0.28 -30.10 -6.61
CA GLN A 142 0.10 -30.04 -5.20
C GLN A 142 -0.72 -29.00 -4.44
N LEU A 143 -0.97 -27.82 -5.03
CA LEU A 143 -1.87 -26.82 -4.47
C LEU A 143 -3.27 -27.38 -4.29
N HIS A 144 -3.85 -28.00 -5.32
CA HIS A 144 -5.18 -28.58 -5.26
C HIS A 144 -5.26 -29.73 -4.24
N GLY A 145 -4.22 -30.58 -4.17
CA GLY A 145 -4.10 -31.64 -3.17
C GLY A 145 -4.04 -31.11 -1.74
N ALA A 146 -3.52 -29.89 -1.54
CA ALA A 146 -3.49 -29.19 -0.27
C ALA A 146 -4.76 -28.34 0.03
N GLY A 147 -5.76 -28.35 -0.88
CA GLY A 147 -6.96 -27.53 -0.79
C GLY A 147 -6.71 -26.04 -1.06
N MET A 148 -5.67 -25.75 -1.82
CA MET A 148 -5.28 -24.38 -2.23
C MET A 148 -5.55 -24.18 -3.73
N TYR A 149 -5.54 -22.92 -4.18
CA TYR A 149 -5.84 -22.52 -5.55
C TYR A 149 -4.66 -21.81 -6.19
N LEU A 150 -4.57 -21.86 -7.53
CA LEU A 150 -3.52 -21.22 -8.31
C LEU A 150 -4.06 -19.97 -8.99
N VAL A 151 -3.50 -18.82 -8.68
CA VAL A 151 -3.75 -17.54 -9.35
C VAL A 151 -2.56 -17.26 -10.26
N GLN A 152 -2.80 -17.08 -11.55
CA GLN A 152 -1.78 -16.74 -12.53
C GLN A 152 -1.88 -15.27 -12.90
N ASP A 153 -0.74 -14.59 -12.87
CA ASP A 153 -0.62 -13.24 -13.44
C ASP A 153 -0.58 -13.32 -14.97
N ILE A 154 -1.26 -12.39 -15.63
CA ILE A 154 -1.35 -12.33 -17.09
C ILE A 154 -1.20 -10.89 -17.59
N VAL A 155 -0.65 -10.73 -18.79
CA VAL A 155 -0.47 -9.46 -19.48
C VAL A 155 -1.30 -9.45 -20.75
N LEU A 156 -2.14 -8.43 -20.95
CA LEU A 156 -2.97 -8.26 -22.17
C LEU A 156 -2.53 -7.07 -23.01
N ASN A 157 -1.79 -6.14 -22.40
CA ASN A 157 -1.49 -4.83 -22.99
C ASN A 157 -0.26 -4.82 -23.89
N HIS A 158 0.79 -5.57 -23.57
CA HIS A 158 2.09 -5.42 -24.20
C HIS A 158 2.90 -6.71 -24.32
N THR A 159 3.93 -6.70 -25.15
CA THR A 159 5.05 -7.66 -25.14
C THR A 159 6.27 -7.05 -24.44
N GLY A 160 7.43 -7.69 -24.50
CA GLY A 160 8.71 -7.06 -24.17
C GLY A 160 9.06 -5.93 -25.15
N SER A 161 10.15 -5.20 -24.88
CA SER A 161 10.66 -4.15 -25.77
C SER A 161 11.41 -4.73 -26.97
N TRP A 162 10.79 -4.76 -28.13
CA TRP A 162 11.39 -5.24 -29.38
C TRP A 162 11.55 -4.14 -30.43
N PHE A 163 10.91 -2.98 -30.23
CA PHE A 163 11.11 -1.80 -31.05
C PHE A 163 10.97 -0.51 -30.25
N ASP A 164 11.49 0.59 -30.77
CA ASP A 164 11.36 1.94 -30.19
C ASP A 164 11.38 2.98 -31.31
N TYR A 165 11.07 4.23 -30.96
CA TYR A 165 11.15 5.41 -31.80
C TYR A 165 12.28 6.33 -31.34
N GLU A 166 13.37 6.43 -32.09
CA GLU A 166 14.57 7.16 -31.69
C GLU A 166 14.62 8.55 -32.35
N GLY A 167 14.53 9.61 -31.52
CA GLY A 167 14.64 11.00 -31.99
C GLY A 167 13.35 11.64 -32.48
N GLY A 168 12.21 10.95 -32.47
CA GLY A 168 10.90 11.48 -32.84
C GLY A 168 9.89 10.40 -33.17
N TRP A 169 8.65 10.79 -33.43
CA TRP A 169 7.58 9.94 -33.94
C TRP A 169 6.67 10.73 -34.87
N ASN A 170 6.21 10.11 -35.96
CA ASN A 170 5.28 10.71 -36.88
C ASN A 170 4.02 9.83 -37.00
N LYS A 171 2.87 10.36 -36.60
CA LYS A 171 1.59 9.66 -36.66
C LYS A 171 1.20 9.20 -38.06
N ASP A 172 1.54 9.98 -39.10
CA ASP A 172 1.16 9.67 -40.46
C ASP A 172 2.18 8.76 -41.19
N ASP A 173 3.36 8.57 -40.59
CA ASP A 173 4.40 7.66 -41.08
C ASP A 173 5.08 6.93 -39.93
N PRO A 174 4.55 5.80 -39.47
CA PRO A 174 5.10 5.03 -38.35
C PRO A 174 6.45 4.34 -38.70
N THR A 175 6.96 4.49 -39.93
CA THR A 175 8.30 4.00 -40.27
C THR A 175 9.38 5.05 -39.98
N ALA A 176 8.98 6.31 -39.83
CA ALA A 176 9.90 7.38 -39.47
C ALA A 176 10.38 7.21 -38.03
N PHE A 177 11.69 7.27 -37.83
CA PHE A 177 12.35 7.10 -36.53
C PHE A 177 12.22 5.71 -35.91
N PHE A 178 11.54 4.76 -36.55
CA PHE A 178 11.34 3.39 -36.05
C PHE A 178 12.65 2.59 -36.05
N LYS A 179 12.88 1.86 -34.97
CA LYS A 179 14.06 1.03 -34.74
C LYS A 179 13.69 -0.30 -34.09
N LEU A 180 14.12 -1.41 -34.67
CA LEU A 180 14.07 -2.71 -34.00
C LEU A 180 15.19 -2.82 -32.97
N LEU A 181 14.86 -3.45 -31.85
CA LEU A 181 15.74 -3.67 -30.71
C LEU A 181 16.13 -5.14 -30.66
N PRO A 182 17.40 -5.51 -30.89
CA PRO A 182 17.83 -6.88 -30.75
C PRO A 182 17.98 -7.29 -29.28
N ASP A 183 17.45 -8.45 -28.92
CA ASP A 183 17.70 -9.08 -27.62
C ASP A 183 19.19 -9.46 -27.45
N SER A 184 19.50 -10.12 -26.34
CA SER A 184 20.86 -10.61 -26.06
C SER A 184 21.34 -11.70 -27.02
N CYS A 185 20.41 -12.43 -27.65
CA CYS A 185 20.67 -13.48 -28.64
C CYS A 185 20.62 -12.97 -30.09
N GLY A 186 20.31 -11.70 -30.32
CA GLY A 186 20.23 -11.08 -31.64
C GLY A 186 18.87 -11.21 -32.34
N ARG A 187 17.84 -11.72 -31.66
CA ARG A 187 16.46 -11.71 -32.18
C ARG A 187 15.89 -10.31 -32.08
N THR A 188 15.01 -9.94 -32.97
CA THR A 188 14.37 -8.62 -33.07
C THR A 188 12.85 -8.69 -33.01
N ALA A 189 12.29 -9.83 -32.65
CA ALA A 189 10.85 -10.07 -32.59
C ALA A 189 10.52 -11.11 -31.53
N PRO A 190 9.31 -11.02 -30.91
CA PRO A 190 8.74 -12.12 -30.15
C PRO A 190 8.69 -13.42 -30.95
N SER A 191 8.78 -14.56 -30.28
CA SER A 191 8.72 -15.87 -30.93
C SER A 191 7.30 -16.29 -31.30
N GLN A 192 6.28 -15.80 -30.61
CA GLN A 192 4.89 -16.17 -30.85
C GLN A 192 4.24 -15.39 -32.00
N TRP A 193 3.61 -16.13 -32.94
CA TRP A 193 2.69 -15.51 -33.88
C TRP A 193 1.36 -15.12 -33.19
N PRO A 194 0.74 -13.97 -33.48
CA PRO A 194 1.06 -12.94 -34.47
C PRO A 194 2.03 -11.86 -33.97
N PHE A 195 2.45 -11.89 -32.71
CA PHE A 195 3.29 -10.87 -32.07
C PHE A 195 4.68 -10.75 -32.71
N SER A 196 5.13 -11.78 -33.45
CA SER A 196 6.36 -11.71 -34.27
C SER A 196 6.27 -10.78 -35.50
N LEU A 197 5.09 -10.20 -35.77
CA LEU A 197 4.89 -9.22 -36.85
C LEU A 197 5.09 -7.80 -36.31
N ASN A 198 6.32 -7.45 -35.93
CA ASN A 198 6.68 -6.24 -35.17
C ASN A 198 7.58 -5.25 -35.92
N ASP A 199 7.72 -5.35 -37.26
CA ASP A 199 8.50 -4.39 -38.04
C ASP A 199 7.59 -3.42 -38.84
N ALA A 200 7.42 -2.19 -38.34
CA ALA A 200 6.62 -1.16 -39.02
C ALA A 200 7.14 -0.79 -40.41
N ARG A 201 8.39 -1.06 -40.75
CA ARG A 201 8.99 -0.80 -42.07
C ARG A 201 8.58 -1.82 -43.12
N ASP A 202 8.21 -3.05 -42.69
CA ASP A 202 7.60 -4.05 -43.54
C ASP A 202 6.12 -3.69 -43.80
N PRO A 203 5.70 -3.41 -45.03
CA PRO A 203 4.30 -3.02 -45.31
C PRO A 203 3.27 -4.11 -45.01
N VAL A 204 3.66 -5.38 -45.02
CA VAL A 204 2.76 -6.50 -44.69
C VAL A 204 2.54 -6.58 -43.19
N GLN A 205 3.61 -6.49 -42.42
CA GLN A 205 3.53 -6.51 -40.96
C GLN A 205 2.83 -5.26 -40.42
N ARG A 206 3.17 -4.09 -40.99
CA ARG A 206 2.48 -2.84 -40.61
C ARG A 206 0.98 -2.93 -40.88
N ALA A 207 0.57 -3.44 -42.06
CA ALA A 207 -0.83 -3.60 -42.42
C ALA A 207 -1.59 -4.66 -41.59
N ALA A 208 -0.86 -5.62 -41.00
CA ALA A 208 -1.46 -6.58 -40.05
C ALA A 208 -1.95 -5.92 -38.75
N GLY A 209 -1.40 -4.76 -38.38
CA GLY A 209 -1.88 -3.94 -37.25
C GLY A 209 -1.86 -4.66 -35.92
N ILE A 210 -0.81 -5.45 -35.66
CA ILE A 210 -0.65 -6.21 -34.40
C ILE A 210 -0.27 -5.27 -33.25
N TYR A 211 0.42 -4.21 -33.54
CA TYR A 211 0.84 -3.14 -32.63
C TYR A 211 0.25 -1.80 -33.05
N HIS A 212 0.11 -0.86 -32.12
CA HIS A 212 -0.35 0.49 -32.41
C HIS A 212 0.69 1.37 -33.11
N TRP A 213 1.94 0.94 -33.19
CA TRP A 213 3.05 1.66 -33.82
C TRP A 213 3.26 3.07 -33.24
N THR A 214 3.30 3.17 -31.93
CA THR A 214 3.32 4.41 -31.17
C THR A 214 4.57 4.52 -30.29
N PRO A 215 4.94 5.73 -29.86
CA PRO A 215 6.00 5.94 -28.89
C PRO A 215 5.52 5.69 -27.47
N LYS A 216 6.40 5.95 -26.50
CA LYS A 216 6.10 5.85 -25.06
C LYS A 216 5.00 6.82 -24.63
N VAL A 217 4.20 6.43 -23.64
CA VAL A 217 3.23 7.30 -22.94
C VAL A 217 3.99 8.48 -22.34
N ARG A 218 3.50 9.70 -22.59
CA ARG A 218 4.05 10.94 -22.05
C ARG A 218 3.17 11.58 -20.99
N ASP A 219 1.86 11.39 -21.09
CA ASP A 219 0.88 11.88 -20.12
C ASP A 219 -0.07 10.74 -19.73
N PHE A 220 0.13 10.18 -18.55
CA PHE A 220 -0.69 9.10 -17.99
C PHE A 220 -2.10 9.53 -17.53
N ARG A 221 -2.49 10.79 -17.80
CA ARG A 221 -3.86 11.30 -17.61
C ARG A 221 -4.63 11.31 -18.91
N ASP A 222 -3.97 11.09 -20.04
CA ASP A 222 -4.56 11.03 -21.38
C ASP A 222 -4.95 9.57 -21.68
N ASP A 223 -6.24 9.26 -21.63
CA ASP A 223 -6.76 7.90 -21.86
C ASP A 223 -6.42 7.38 -23.28
N ALA A 224 -6.29 8.25 -24.30
CA ALA A 224 -5.88 7.83 -25.62
C ALA A 224 -4.42 7.37 -25.65
N GLN A 225 -3.53 8.05 -24.92
CA GLN A 225 -2.15 7.57 -24.77
C GLN A 225 -2.07 6.30 -23.95
N LEU A 226 -2.92 6.15 -22.92
CA LEU A 226 -2.92 4.92 -22.12
C LEU A 226 -3.29 3.70 -22.98
N HIS A 227 -4.24 3.83 -23.90
CA HIS A 227 -4.72 2.71 -24.71
C HIS A 227 -3.84 2.38 -25.93
N ASP A 228 -3.11 3.37 -26.45
CA ASP A 228 -2.46 3.23 -27.75
C ASP A 228 -0.93 3.38 -27.70
N PHE A 229 -0.34 3.85 -26.56
CA PHE A 229 1.09 4.16 -26.49
C PHE A 229 1.83 3.18 -25.58
N GLN A 230 3.12 3.02 -25.84
CA GLN A 230 4.00 2.11 -25.11
C GLN A 230 4.13 2.53 -23.63
N MET A 231 3.69 1.67 -22.72
CA MET A 231 3.94 1.85 -21.29
C MET A 231 5.43 1.55 -21.00
N SER A 232 6.18 2.57 -20.57
CA SER A 232 7.61 2.43 -20.20
C SER A 232 8.51 1.81 -21.30
N GLY A 233 8.09 1.88 -22.58
CA GLY A 233 8.82 1.32 -23.71
C GLY A 233 8.55 -0.18 -23.96
N LEU A 234 7.51 -0.74 -23.39
CA LEU A 234 6.99 -2.08 -23.72
C LEU A 234 6.09 -1.96 -24.94
N ASP A 235 6.26 -2.85 -25.91
CA ASP A 235 5.57 -2.74 -27.21
C ASP A 235 4.05 -2.92 -27.03
N ASP A 236 3.31 -1.87 -27.32
CA ASP A 236 1.86 -1.81 -27.10
C ASP A 236 1.11 -2.65 -28.13
N ILE A 237 0.37 -3.63 -27.68
CA ILE A 237 -0.38 -4.56 -28.51
C ILE A 237 -1.71 -3.92 -28.91
N ASN A 238 -2.04 -3.91 -30.20
CA ASN A 238 -3.36 -3.50 -30.66
C ASN A 238 -4.43 -4.52 -30.24
N SER A 239 -4.93 -4.33 -29.05
CA SER A 239 -5.95 -5.22 -28.45
C SER A 239 -7.34 -5.08 -29.06
N GLU A 240 -7.60 -4.11 -29.97
CA GLU A 240 -8.81 -4.01 -30.79
C GLU A 240 -8.72 -4.91 -32.04
N ASN A 241 -7.54 -5.42 -32.36
CA ASN A 241 -7.36 -6.34 -33.49
C ASN A 241 -7.88 -7.74 -33.14
N PRO A 242 -8.86 -8.29 -33.89
CA PRO A 242 -9.41 -9.63 -33.60
C PRO A 242 -8.39 -10.76 -33.64
N VAL A 243 -7.31 -10.62 -34.43
CA VAL A 243 -6.23 -11.62 -34.52
C VAL A 243 -5.43 -11.64 -33.22
N VAL A 244 -5.18 -10.49 -32.62
CA VAL A 244 -4.54 -10.32 -31.32
C VAL A 244 -5.38 -10.92 -30.22
N LEU A 245 -6.65 -10.52 -30.12
CA LEU A 245 -7.57 -11.02 -29.09
C LEU A 245 -7.72 -12.54 -29.17
N LYS A 246 -7.84 -13.09 -30.36
CA LYS A 246 -7.89 -14.54 -30.55
C LYS A 246 -6.62 -15.25 -30.07
N ALA A 247 -5.44 -14.70 -30.36
CA ALA A 247 -4.17 -15.24 -29.88
C ALA A 247 -4.06 -15.20 -28.36
N LEU A 248 -4.48 -14.09 -27.71
CA LEU A 248 -4.49 -13.96 -26.26
C LEU A 248 -5.47 -14.94 -25.61
N ARG A 249 -6.71 -15.07 -26.10
CA ARG A 249 -7.69 -16.06 -25.58
C ARG A 249 -7.16 -17.47 -25.70
N LYS A 250 -6.54 -17.82 -26.84
CA LYS A 250 -5.93 -19.14 -27.04
C LYS A 250 -4.80 -19.40 -26.04
N SER A 251 -3.90 -18.44 -25.86
CA SER A 251 -2.76 -18.57 -24.95
C SER A 251 -3.23 -18.70 -23.49
N TYR A 252 -4.12 -17.82 -23.04
CA TYR A 252 -4.57 -17.87 -21.65
C TYR A 252 -5.58 -18.98 -21.36
N GLY A 253 -6.40 -19.36 -22.34
CA GLY A 253 -7.22 -20.56 -22.28
C GLY A 253 -6.39 -21.84 -22.18
N HIS A 254 -5.21 -21.88 -22.81
CA HIS A 254 -4.25 -22.99 -22.66
C HIS A 254 -3.87 -23.21 -21.19
N TRP A 255 -3.54 -22.13 -20.44
CA TRP A 255 -3.15 -22.25 -19.03
C TRP A 255 -4.27 -22.78 -18.14
N ILE A 256 -5.53 -22.39 -18.38
CA ILE A 256 -6.68 -22.96 -17.67
C ILE A 256 -6.81 -24.46 -17.96
N ARG A 257 -6.75 -24.85 -19.23
CA ARG A 257 -6.92 -26.25 -19.65
C ARG A 257 -5.75 -27.13 -19.28
N GLN A 258 -4.52 -26.67 -19.48
CA GLN A 258 -3.32 -27.48 -19.33
C GLN A 258 -2.65 -27.38 -17.97
N ALA A 259 -2.67 -26.21 -17.32
CA ALA A 259 -2.04 -26.01 -16.03
C ALA A 259 -3.03 -25.98 -14.86
N GLY A 260 -4.35 -25.97 -15.13
CA GLY A 260 -5.36 -25.98 -14.07
C GLY A 260 -5.44 -24.70 -13.26
N VAL A 261 -5.16 -23.56 -13.88
CA VAL A 261 -5.23 -22.24 -13.25
C VAL A 261 -6.68 -21.92 -12.80
N ASP A 262 -6.86 -21.33 -11.60
CA ASP A 262 -8.16 -21.12 -10.98
C ASP A 262 -8.62 -19.65 -11.00
N ALA A 263 -7.69 -18.72 -11.23
CA ALA A 263 -7.96 -17.27 -11.30
C ALA A 263 -6.88 -16.57 -12.11
N PHE A 264 -7.20 -15.41 -12.66
CA PHE A 264 -6.26 -14.48 -13.27
C PHE A 264 -6.17 -13.15 -12.53
N ARG A 265 -4.95 -12.64 -12.37
CA ARG A 265 -4.68 -11.22 -12.19
C ARG A 265 -4.29 -10.64 -13.55
N VAL A 266 -4.94 -9.58 -13.97
CA VAL A 266 -4.64 -8.91 -15.24
C VAL A 266 -3.81 -7.68 -14.95
N ASP A 267 -2.59 -7.70 -15.45
CA ASP A 267 -1.63 -6.60 -15.38
C ASP A 267 -2.12 -5.38 -16.16
N THR A 268 -1.80 -4.18 -15.67
CA THR A 268 -1.98 -2.91 -16.39
C THR A 268 -3.35 -2.72 -17.04
N ILE A 269 -4.43 -3.14 -16.35
CA ILE A 269 -5.78 -3.20 -16.96
C ILE A 269 -6.33 -1.84 -17.39
N LEU A 270 -5.84 -0.73 -16.84
CA LEU A 270 -6.22 0.63 -17.22
C LEU A 270 -5.75 1.01 -18.63
N TYR A 271 -4.86 0.22 -19.22
CA TYR A 271 -4.31 0.42 -20.56
C TYR A 271 -5.03 -0.42 -21.63
N VAL A 272 -5.91 -1.33 -21.20
CA VAL A 272 -6.67 -2.19 -22.12
C VAL A 272 -8.07 -1.60 -22.32
N PRO A 273 -8.48 -1.32 -23.56
CA PRO A 273 -9.83 -0.84 -23.85
C PRO A 273 -10.93 -1.77 -23.31
N PRO A 274 -11.99 -1.24 -22.69
CA PRO A 274 -13.06 -2.09 -22.11
C PRO A 274 -13.71 -3.06 -23.11
N ALA A 275 -13.80 -2.70 -24.39
CA ALA A 275 -14.34 -3.58 -25.43
C ALA A 275 -13.46 -4.83 -25.63
N SER A 276 -12.14 -4.66 -25.57
CA SER A 276 -11.17 -5.77 -25.67
C SER A 276 -11.30 -6.72 -24.49
N LEU A 277 -11.56 -6.18 -23.29
CA LEU A 277 -11.82 -7.01 -22.10
C LEU A 277 -13.14 -7.82 -22.23
N VAL A 278 -14.17 -7.21 -22.81
CA VAL A 278 -15.44 -7.93 -23.07
C VAL A 278 -15.19 -9.12 -24.02
N ASP A 279 -14.48 -8.89 -25.11
CA ASP A 279 -14.11 -9.98 -26.04
C ASP A 279 -13.24 -11.04 -25.36
N PHE A 280 -12.20 -10.65 -24.67
CA PHE A 280 -11.30 -11.57 -23.97
C PHE A 280 -12.05 -12.46 -22.97
N LEU A 281 -12.97 -11.90 -22.19
CA LEU A 281 -13.68 -12.65 -21.14
C LEU A 281 -14.88 -13.42 -21.68
N PHE A 282 -15.63 -12.88 -22.65
CA PHE A 282 -16.98 -13.36 -22.99
C PHE A 282 -17.18 -13.68 -24.47
N SER A 283 -16.13 -13.69 -25.31
CA SER A 283 -16.25 -14.05 -26.74
C SER A 283 -17.05 -15.34 -26.94
N ASP A 284 -17.93 -15.34 -27.92
CA ASP A 284 -18.73 -16.49 -28.37
C ASP A 284 -18.08 -17.24 -29.55
N ASP A 285 -16.83 -16.94 -29.89
CA ASP A 285 -16.04 -17.68 -30.88
C ASP A 285 -16.00 -19.15 -30.50
N LYS A 286 -16.39 -20.04 -31.44
CA LYS A 286 -16.51 -21.48 -31.15
C LYS A 286 -15.17 -22.18 -31.05
N ASP A 287 -14.16 -21.70 -31.75
CA ASP A 287 -12.83 -22.30 -31.79
C ASP A 287 -11.96 -21.81 -30.63
N ASP A 288 -12.03 -20.50 -30.32
CA ASP A 288 -11.30 -19.85 -29.26
C ASP A 288 -12.25 -18.95 -28.42
N PRO A 289 -13.08 -19.56 -27.57
CA PRO A 289 -14.10 -18.83 -26.80
C PRO A 289 -13.45 -17.95 -25.70
N GLY A 290 -14.26 -17.09 -25.11
CA GLY A 290 -13.84 -16.25 -23.99
C GLY A 290 -13.46 -17.04 -22.75
N ILE A 291 -12.63 -16.46 -21.92
CA ILE A 291 -12.04 -17.09 -20.71
C ILE A 291 -13.09 -17.69 -19.78
N GLU A 292 -14.22 -17.03 -19.61
CA GLU A 292 -15.34 -17.51 -18.78
C GLU A 292 -15.93 -18.85 -19.30
N ALA A 293 -16.01 -19.02 -20.60
CA ALA A 293 -16.48 -20.27 -21.20
C ALA A 293 -15.46 -21.38 -20.99
N ILE A 294 -14.17 -21.09 -21.22
CA ILE A 294 -13.07 -22.05 -21.02
C ILE A 294 -13.00 -22.51 -19.56
N ALA A 295 -13.14 -21.58 -18.64
CA ALA A 295 -13.12 -21.92 -17.21
C ALA A 295 -14.28 -22.86 -16.85
N ARG A 296 -15.49 -22.60 -17.37
CA ARG A 296 -16.66 -23.48 -17.16
C ARG A 296 -16.48 -24.87 -17.74
N GLU A 297 -15.83 -25.00 -18.90
CA GLU A 297 -15.48 -26.30 -19.50
C GLU A 297 -14.65 -27.18 -18.56
N THR A 298 -13.79 -26.55 -17.75
CA THR A 298 -12.92 -27.23 -16.77
C THR A 298 -13.54 -27.35 -15.37
N GLY A 299 -14.83 -27.06 -15.22
CA GLY A 299 -15.58 -27.15 -13.97
C GLY A 299 -15.48 -25.91 -13.05
N ARG A 300 -14.89 -24.82 -13.53
CA ARG A 300 -14.73 -23.56 -12.78
C ARG A 300 -15.90 -22.61 -13.06
N SER A 301 -16.97 -22.71 -12.27
CA SER A 301 -18.17 -21.86 -12.42
C SER A 301 -18.04 -20.46 -11.83
N ASN A 302 -17.02 -20.20 -11.05
CA ASN A 302 -16.73 -18.92 -10.40
C ASN A 302 -15.24 -18.58 -10.57
N PHE A 303 -14.76 -18.65 -11.81
CA PHE A 303 -13.40 -18.27 -12.16
C PHE A 303 -13.20 -16.79 -11.81
N HIS A 304 -12.20 -16.47 -11.01
CA HIS A 304 -12.00 -15.09 -10.58
C HIS A 304 -10.99 -14.40 -11.49
N VAL A 305 -11.39 -13.23 -12.00
CA VAL A 305 -10.49 -12.34 -12.74
C VAL A 305 -10.48 -11.00 -12.03
N PHE A 306 -9.30 -10.50 -11.70
CA PHE A 306 -9.15 -9.19 -11.09
C PHE A 306 -8.04 -8.40 -11.76
N GLY A 307 -8.30 -7.11 -11.98
CA GLY A 307 -7.39 -6.23 -12.70
C GLY A 307 -6.49 -5.43 -11.76
N GLU A 308 -5.28 -5.16 -12.24
CA GLU A 308 -4.40 -4.18 -11.61
C GLU A 308 -4.62 -2.81 -12.25
N GLY A 309 -5.23 -1.91 -11.48
CA GLY A 309 -5.27 -0.48 -11.82
C GLY A 309 -4.51 0.28 -10.75
N PHE A 310 -3.28 0.70 -11.07
CA PHE A 310 -2.45 1.47 -10.13
C PHE A 310 -3.07 2.86 -9.92
N ALA A 311 -3.98 2.97 -8.96
CA ALA A 311 -4.85 4.12 -8.78
C ALA A 311 -5.07 4.40 -7.28
N ILE A 312 -4.28 5.30 -6.70
CA ILE A 312 -4.34 5.69 -5.29
C ILE A 312 -5.04 7.04 -5.17
N ASP A 313 -6.11 7.10 -4.37
CA ASP A 313 -6.80 8.35 -4.07
C ASP A 313 -6.05 9.20 -3.04
N LYS A 314 -6.17 10.51 -3.16
CA LYS A 314 -5.83 11.43 -2.07
C LYS A 314 -6.76 11.23 -0.86
N PRO A 315 -6.36 11.67 0.34
CA PRO A 315 -7.24 11.66 1.49
C PRO A 315 -8.58 12.37 1.18
N PHE A 316 -9.69 11.76 1.61
CA PHE A 316 -11.06 12.27 1.41
C PHE A 316 -11.50 12.43 -0.06
N GLU A 317 -10.81 11.80 -1.01
CA GLU A 317 -11.19 11.70 -2.43
C GLU A 317 -11.58 10.27 -2.82
N GLU A 318 -12.28 10.12 -3.94
CA GLU A 318 -12.71 8.81 -4.47
C GLU A 318 -12.64 8.73 -6.01
N THR A 319 -11.89 9.63 -6.63
CA THR A 319 -11.76 9.73 -8.08
C THR A 319 -11.14 8.46 -8.66
N GLN A 320 -10.06 7.98 -8.05
CA GLN A 320 -9.37 6.78 -8.49
C GLN A 320 -10.17 5.52 -8.16
N ALA A 321 -10.85 5.48 -7.01
CA ALA A 321 -11.77 4.39 -6.68
C ALA A 321 -12.88 4.26 -7.74
N ARG A 322 -13.45 5.37 -8.21
CA ARG A 322 -14.46 5.37 -9.28
C ARG A 322 -13.87 4.94 -10.63
N ARG A 323 -12.63 5.33 -10.92
CA ARG A 323 -11.95 4.94 -12.15
C ARG A 323 -11.79 3.42 -12.25
N ILE A 324 -11.31 2.76 -11.19
CA ILE A 324 -11.19 1.30 -11.19
C ILE A 324 -12.56 0.59 -11.12
N GLU A 325 -13.56 1.16 -10.44
CA GLU A 325 -14.91 0.60 -10.42
C GLU A 325 -15.56 0.59 -11.80
N ALA A 326 -15.26 1.57 -12.66
CA ALA A 326 -15.78 1.63 -14.02
C ALA A 326 -15.43 0.37 -14.85
N LEU A 327 -14.32 -0.33 -14.54
CA LEU A 327 -13.92 -1.57 -15.20
C LEU A 327 -14.62 -2.82 -14.66
N THR A 328 -15.43 -2.71 -13.61
CA THR A 328 -16.18 -3.86 -13.06
C THR A 328 -17.51 -4.08 -13.77
N ARG A 329 -17.95 -3.11 -14.59
CA ARG A 329 -19.23 -3.13 -15.29
C ARG A 329 -19.10 -2.69 -16.74
N GLN A 330 -19.92 -3.28 -17.60
CA GLN A 330 -20.13 -2.83 -18.96
C GLN A 330 -21.06 -1.59 -18.98
N PRO A 331 -21.13 -0.84 -20.10
CA PRO A 331 -22.03 0.31 -20.22
C PRO A 331 -23.53 -0.01 -20.02
N ASP A 332 -23.94 -1.25 -20.28
CA ASP A 332 -25.32 -1.74 -20.04
C ASP A 332 -25.57 -2.15 -18.58
N GLY A 333 -24.56 -2.05 -17.70
CA GLY A 333 -24.61 -2.41 -16.29
C GLY A 333 -24.34 -3.89 -15.99
N SER A 334 -24.13 -4.75 -17.01
CA SER A 334 -23.72 -6.14 -16.82
C SER A 334 -22.30 -6.22 -16.23
N ALA A 335 -21.95 -7.35 -15.61
CA ALA A 335 -20.63 -7.55 -15.03
C ALA A 335 -19.55 -7.62 -16.11
N LEU A 336 -18.42 -6.95 -15.89
CA LEU A 336 -17.22 -7.05 -16.69
C LEU A 336 -16.14 -7.78 -15.87
N MET A 337 -15.39 -7.08 -15.02
CA MET A 337 -14.37 -7.68 -14.15
C MET A 337 -14.97 -8.03 -12.78
N PRO A 338 -14.82 -9.26 -12.28
CA PRO A 338 -15.31 -9.61 -10.95
C PRO A 338 -14.65 -8.83 -9.80
N GLY A 339 -13.40 -8.40 -9.95
CA GLY A 339 -12.66 -7.63 -8.94
C GLY A 339 -11.57 -6.75 -9.54
N MET A 340 -11.12 -5.80 -8.71
CA MET A 340 -9.96 -4.94 -8.96
C MET A 340 -9.07 -4.96 -7.73
N ILE A 341 -7.75 -4.87 -7.89
CA ILE A 341 -6.83 -4.69 -6.75
C ILE A 341 -7.14 -3.37 -6.05
N ASN A 342 -7.26 -3.39 -4.73
CA ASN A 342 -7.73 -2.25 -3.95
C ASN A 342 -6.59 -1.28 -3.58
N PHE A 343 -6.01 -0.62 -4.58
CA PHE A 343 -5.00 0.43 -4.38
C PHE A 343 -5.50 1.61 -3.53
N PRO A 344 -6.77 2.07 -3.66
CA PRO A 344 -7.27 3.12 -2.78
C PRO A 344 -7.21 2.75 -1.29
N LEU A 345 -7.58 1.52 -0.93
CA LEU A 345 -7.48 1.05 0.46
C LEU A 345 -6.02 0.90 0.91
N TYR A 346 -5.16 0.35 0.05
CA TYR A 346 -3.71 0.26 0.30
C TYR A 346 -3.13 1.63 0.69
N GLY A 347 -3.38 2.68 -0.11
CA GLY A 347 -2.88 4.02 0.19
C GLY A 347 -3.27 4.49 1.58
N SER A 348 -4.56 4.34 1.96
CA SER A 348 -5.04 4.75 3.28
C SER A 348 -4.51 3.88 4.43
N LEU A 349 -4.29 2.58 4.22
CA LEU A 349 -3.66 1.71 5.23
C LEU A 349 -2.22 2.13 5.51
N VAL A 350 -1.44 2.43 4.47
CA VAL A 350 -0.06 2.91 4.61
C VAL A 350 -0.03 4.29 5.25
N ASP A 351 -0.87 5.23 4.81
CA ASP A 351 -0.91 6.58 5.36
C ASP A 351 -1.22 6.58 6.86
N VAL A 352 -2.21 5.80 7.29
CA VAL A 352 -2.63 5.79 8.69
C VAL A 352 -1.69 4.97 9.56
N PHE A 353 -1.32 3.75 9.16
CA PHE A 353 -0.58 2.84 10.04
C PHE A 353 0.94 2.96 9.92
N ALA A 354 1.50 3.32 8.76
CA ALA A 354 2.93 3.53 8.60
C ALA A 354 3.33 5.00 8.83
N ARG A 355 2.53 5.94 8.32
CA ARG A 355 2.87 7.37 8.29
C ARG A 355 2.21 8.18 9.41
N GLY A 356 1.33 7.57 10.23
CA GLY A 356 0.67 8.20 11.38
C GLY A 356 -0.28 9.34 10.97
N ARG A 357 -0.90 9.24 9.81
CA ARG A 357 -1.93 10.18 9.35
C ARG A 357 -3.20 10.04 10.21
N PRO A 358 -4.10 11.06 10.18
CA PRO A 358 -5.37 10.99 10.88
C PRO A 358 -6.17 9.73 10.55
N THR A 359 -6.70 9.04 11.57
CA THR A 359 -7.49 7.82 11.34
C THR A 359 -8.79 8.08 10.60
N ALA A 360 -9.27 9.32 10.57
CA ALA A 360 -10.41 9.76 9.77
C ALA A 360 -10.20 9.53 8.26
N GLU A 361 -8.97 9.52 7.76
CA GLU A 361 -8.67 9.21 6.36
C GLU A 361 -9.02 7.76 6.03
N LEU A 362 -8.71 6.82 6.93
CA LEU A 362 -9.10 5.41 6.79
C LEU A 362 -10.62 5.23 6.99
N GLY A 363 -11.21 5.95 7.95
CA GLY A 363 -12.67 5.96 8.16
C GLY A 363 -13.43 6.38 6.91
N TYR A 364 -12.99 7.45 6.27
CA TYR A 364 -13.53 7.89 4.99
C TYR A 364 -13.34 6.83 3.90
N ARG A 365 -12.13 6.24 3.78
CA ARG A 365 -11.81 5.23 2.76
C ARG A 365 -12.69 3.98 2.88
N ILE A 366 -12.91 3.47 4.09
CA ILE A 366 -13.80 2.32 4.32
C ILE A 366 -15.23 2.67 3.90
N THR A 367 -15.71 3.84 4.27
CA THR A 367 -17.07 4.31 3.90
C THR A 367 -17.20 4.49 2.39
N SER A 368 -16.21 5.12 1.75
CA SER A 368 -16.14 5.30 0.30
C SER A 368 -16.08 3.96 -0.44
N MET A 369 -15.23 3.02 0.02
CA MET A 369 -15.13 1.67 -0.55
C MET A 369 -16.50 0.97 -0.62
N MET A 370 -17.27 1.03 0.47
CA MET A 370 -18.59 0.40 0.53
C MET A 370 -19.66 1.12 -0.29
N ARG A 371 -19.45 2.40 -0.61
CA ARG A 371 -20.36 3.20 -1.43
C ARG A 371 -20.03 3.10 -2.92
N VAL A 372 -18.75 3.11 -3.27
CA VAL A 372 -18.27 3.16 -4.65
C VAL A 372 -18.26 1.78 -5.28
N HIS A 373 -17.67 0.78 -4.59
CA HIS A 373 -17.49 -0.53 -5.19
C HIS A 373 -18.71 -1.43 -5.01
N ALA A 374 -19.16 -2.02 -6.11
CA ALA A 374 -20.30 -2.94 -6.11
C ALA A 374 -20.01 -4.24 -5.35
N ARG A 375 -18.77 -4.71 -5.41
CA ARG A 375 -18.33 -5.97 -4.82
C ARG A 375 -16.98 -5.85 -4.11
N PRO A 376 -16.89 -4.98 -3.07
CA PRO A 376 -15.63 -4.76 -2.35
C PRO A 376 -15.07 -6.04 -1.73
N GLU A 377 -15.91 -7.03 -1.44
CA GLU A 377 -15.51 -8.33 -0.89
C GLU A 377 -14.74 -9.23 -1.86
N LEU A 378 -14.70 -8.90 -3.15
CA LEU A 378 -13.93 -9.62 -4.18
C LEU A 378 -12.64 -8.89 -4.62
N MET A 379 -12.35 -7.75 -4.02
CA MET A 379 -11.14 -7.00 -4.33
C MET A 379 -9.96 -7.54 -3.53
N PRO A 380 -8.84 -7.94 -4.17
CA PRO A 380 -7.60 -8.22 -3.45
C PRO A 380 -7.13 -6.99 -2.68
N THR A 381 -6.82 -7.16 -1.39
CA THR A 381 -6.36 -6.12 -0.47
C THR A 381 -4.95 -6.45 0.01
N PHE A 382 -4.09 -5.45 0.13
CA PHE A 382 -2.67 -5.66 0.45
C PHE A 382 -2.11 -4.48 1.25
N VAL A 383 -0.92 -4.66 1.82
CA VAL A 383 -0.17 -3.61 2.54
C VAL A 383 1.16 -3.28 1.86
N ASP A 384 1.67 -4.17 1.05
CA ASP A 384 2.79 -4.01 0.13
C ASP A 384 2.71 -5.03 -1.01
N ASN A 385 3.39 -4.75 -2.14
CA ASN A 385 3.54 -5.65 -3.27
C ASN A 385 4.88 -5.37 -4.01
N HIS A 386 5.04 -5.91 -5.22
CA HIS A 386 6.29 -5.79 -6.00
C HIS A 386 6.46 -4.45 -6.74
N ASP A 387 5.42 -3.60 -6.78
CA ASP A 387 5.40 -2.30 -7.48
C ASP A 387 5.34 -1.10 -6.54
N VAL A 388 5.29 -1.35 -5.23
CA VAL A 388 5.31 -0.30 -4.20
C VAL A 388 6.38 -0.60 -3.16
N ASP A 389 6.74 0.40 -2.39
CA ASP A 389 7.64 0.24 -1.25
C ASP A 389 7.12 -0.80 -0.27
N ARG A 390 8.02 -1.57 0.33
CA ARG A 390 7.66 -2.41 1.48
C ARG A 390 7.09 -1.55 2.60
N PHE A 391 6.08 -2.04 3.29
CA PHE A 391 5.51 -1.32 4.43
C PHE A 391 6.57 -0.91 5.45
N LEU A 392 7.55 -1.79 5.72
CA LEU A 392 8.62 -1.56 6.68
C LEU A 392 9.76 -0.65 6.16
N SER A 393 9.74 -0.22 4.91
CA SER A 393 10.70 0.80 4.44
C SER A 393 10.36 2.21 4.96
N GLY A 394 9.09 2.45 5.32
CA GLY A 394 8.62 3.74 5.85
C GLY A 394 7.74 3.64 7.10
N GLY A 395 7.48 2.41 7.59
CA GLY A 395 6.70 2.13 8.79
C GLY A 395 7.45 1.27 9.78
N ASP A 396 6.80 0.93 10.89
CA ASP A 396 7.32 0.04 11.92
C ASP A 396 6.53 -1.29 12.00
N VAL A 397 7.05 -2.25 12.77
CA VAL A 397 6.44 -3.58 12.94
C VAL A 397 5.05 -3.48 13.59
N ALA A 398 4.85 -2.56 14.53
CA ALA A 398 3.56 -2.38 15.18
C ALA A 398 2.50 -1.86 14.20
N GLY A 399 2.86 -0.87 13.36
CA GLY A 399 2.01 -0.39 12.28
C GLY A 399 1.68 -1.45 11.24
N LEU A 400 2.68 -2.27 10.86
CA LEU A 400 2.45 -3.39 9.96
C LEU A 400 1.45 -4.40 10.54
N GLN A 401 1.57 -4.74 11.82
CA GLN A 401 0.61 -5.62 12.49
C GLN A 401 -0.80 -5.02 12.54
N GLN A 402 -0.92 -3.71 12.76
CA GLN A 402 -2.21 -3.01 12.72
C GLN A 402 -2.81 -3.04 11.30
N ALA A 403 -2.03 -2.73 10.27
CA ALA A 403 -2.47 -2.75 8.88
C ALA A 403 -2.90 -4.16 8.42
N LEU A 404 -2.12 -5.18 8.77
CA LEU A 404 -2.47 -6.59 8.51
C LEU A 404 -3.75 -7.01 9.23
N LEU A 405 -3.95 -6.61 10.50
CA LEU A 405 -5.20 -6.89 11.23
C LEU A 405 -6.39 -6.19 10.58
N ALA A 406 -6.24 -4.93 10.17
CA ALA A 406 -7.29 -4.20 9.44
C ALA A 406 -7.63 -4.91 8.12
N MET A 407 -6.63 -5.30 7.33
CA MET A 407 -6.81 -6.07 6.10
C MET A 407 -7.55 -7.40 6.34
N MET A 408 -7.21 -8.13 7.40
CA MET A 408 -7.86 -9.42 7.73
C MET A 408 -9.29 -9.26 8.26
N THR A 409 -9.67 -8.09 8.75
CA THR A 409 -10.98 -7.84 9.36
C THR A 409 -11.92 -6.99 8.51
N LEU A 410 -11.45 -6.42 7.41
CA LEU A 410 -12.24 -5.69 6.42
C LEU A 410 -12.68 -6.60 5.24
N PRO A 411 -13.71 -6.19 4.45
CA PRO A 411 -14.05 -6.84 3.20
C PRO A 411 -12.89 -6.79 2.20
N GLY A 412 -12.80 -7.80 1.36
CA GLY A 412 -11.76 -7.99 0.36
C GLY A 412 -11.12 -9.37 0.46
N ILE A 413 -10.21 -9.69 -0.45
CA ILE A 413 -9.41 -10.92 -0.44
C ILE A 413 -8.02 -10.55 0.07
N PRO A 414 -7.67 -10.84 1.35
CA PRO A 414 -6.36 -10.49 1.87
C PRO A 414 -5.24 -11.12 1.04
N THR A 415 -4.30 -10.29 0.62
CA THR A 415 -3.16 -10.70 -0.20
C THR A 415 -1.87 -10.36 0.53
N ILE A 416 -1.09 -11.39 0.87
CA ILE A 416 0.18 -11.29 1.58
C ILE A 416 1.28 -11.42 0.53
N TYR A 417 2.11 -10.39 0.39
CA TYR A 417 3.26 -10.43 -0.50
C TYR A 417 4.43 -11.16 0.19
N TYR A 418 5.12 -12.04 -0.54
CA TYR A 418 6.23 -12.84 0.01
C TYR A 418 7.27 -11.96 0.72
N GLY A 419 7.81 -12.41 1.81
CA GLY A 419 8.81 -11.70 2.61
C GLY A 419 8.22 -10.71 3.62
N THR A 420 6.94 -10.29 3.51
CA THR A 420 6.26 -9.45 4.52
C THR A 420 6.25 -10.16 5.88
N GLU A 421 6.03 -11.46 5.89
CA GLU A 421 6.07 -12.33 7.08
C GLU A 421 7.48 -12.51 7.67
N GLN A 422 8.52 -12.14 6.91
CA GLN A 422 9.92 -12.17 7.33
C GLN A 422 10.49 -10.77 7.61
N GLY A 423 9.66 -9.72 7.48
CA GLY A 423 10.03 -8.35 7.77
C GLY A 423 10.91 -7.69 6.71
N PHE A 424 10.68 -8.00 5.43
CA PHE A 424 11.43 -7.40 4.33
C PHE A 424 11.21 -5.89 4.23
N THR A 425 12.29 -5.16 3.89
CA THR A 425 12.32 -3.72 3.65
C THR A 425 12.66 -3.36 2.20
N VAL A 426 13.15 -4.35 1.41
CA VAL A 426 13.47 -4.19 -0.01
C VAL A 426 12.39 -4.87 -0.85
N PRO A 427 11.79 -4.20 -1.86
CA PRO A 427 10.61 -4.70 -2.57
C PRO A 427 10.77 -6.08 -3.19
N ARG A 428 11.91 -6.34 -3.85
CA ARG A 428 12.15 -7.59 -4.63
C ARG A 428 13.31 -8.43 -4.09
N ALA A 429 13.63 -8.33 -2.79
CA ALA A 429 14.64 -9.14 -2.13
C ALA A 429 14.30 -10.64 -2.22
N ALA A 430 15.32 -11.49 -2.37
CA ALA A 430 15.13 -12.92 -2.44
C ALA A 430 14.93 -13.58 -1.07
N MET A 431 14.14 -14.66 -1.04
CA MET A 431 13.89 -15.46 0.18
C MET A 431 14.99 -16.49 0.46
N PHE A 432 15.78 -16.86 -0.55
CA PHE A 432 16.85 -17.87 -0.44
C PHE A 432 18.25 -17.23 -0.37
N ALA A 433 19.18 -17.90 0.29
CA ALA A 433 20.46 -17.33 0.69
C ALA A 433 21.35 -16.82 -0.45
N ALA A 434 21.29 -17.46 -1.63
CA ALA A 434 22.09 -17.07 -2.79
C ALA A 434 21.52 -15.88 -3.57
N GLY A 435 20.23 -15.56 -3.37
CA GLY A 435 19.55 -14.51 -4.10
C GLY A 435 19.88 -13.11 -3.60
N SER A 436 19.57 -12.10 -4.44
CA SER A 436 19.84 -10.69 -4.15
C SER A 436 19.13 -10.21 -2.89
N ASP A 437 19.78 -9.33 -2.14
CA ASP A 437 19.25 -8.68 -0.92
C ASP A 437 18.78 -9.64 0.19
N SER A 438 19.06 -10.96 0.07
CA SER A 438 18.74 -11.98 1.08
C SER A 438 19.53 -11.80 2.38
N GLY A 439 20.67 -11.09 2.31
CA GLY A 439 21.67 -11.00 3.39
C GLY A 439 22.39 -12.33 3.62
N GLY A 440 22.47 -13.19 2.59
CA GLY A 440 23.14 -14.49 2.62
C GLY A 440 22.45 -15.54 3.49
N ARG A 441 21.13 -15.44 3.68
CA ARG A 441 20.33 -16.33 4.55
C ARG A 441 19.03 -16.74 3.89
N ASP A 442 18.62 -17.97 4.14
CA ASP A 442 17.24 -18.39 3.86
C ASP A 442 16.26 -17.70 4.80
N ARG A 443 15.15 -17.22 4.24
CA ARG A 443 14.14 -16.43 4.91
C ARG A 443 12.81 -17.20 5.06
N PHE A 444 12.88 -18.50 5.42
CA PHE A 444 11.71 -19.36 5.61
C PHE A 444 11.51 -19.73 7.08
N ASP A 445 11.74 -18.75 7.97
CA ASP A 445 11.57 -18.95 9.42
C ASP A 445 10.10 -18.92 9.82
N THR A 446 9.56 -20.07 10.20
CA THR A 446 8.17 -20.22 10.68
C THR A 446 7.98 -19.73 12.12
N ASP A 447 9.06 -19.45 12.85
CA ASP A 447 9.03 -18.89 14.20
C ASP A 447 9.20 -17.36 14.20
N ALA A 448 9.44 -16.74 13.01
CA ALA A 448 9.50 -15.30 12.88
C ALA A 448 8.24 -14.63 13.45
N PRO A 449 8.38 -13.54 14.26
CA PRO A 449 7.24 -12.91 14.93
C PRO A 449 6.10 -12.49 13.98
N LEU A 450 6.43 -11.96 12.80
CA LEU A 450 5.43 -11.58 11.79
C LEU A 450 4.78 -12.80 11.13
N TYR A 451 5.52 -13.88 10.90
CA TYR A 451 4.94 -15.14 10.42
C TYR A 451 3.88 -15.66 11.39
N ARG A 452 4.22 -15.73 12.69
CA ARG A 452 3.28 -16.16 13.74
C ARG A 452 2.10 -15.21 13.90
N PHE A 453 2.33 -13.91 13.73
CA PHE A 453 1.25 -12.92 13.76
C PHE A 453 0.27 -13.15 12.61
N ILE A 454 0.75 -13.27 11.36
CA ILE A 454 -0.08 -13.50 10.18
C ILE A 454 -0.84 -14.82 10.30
N GLN A 455 -0.21 -15.87 10.80
CA GLN A 455 -0.86 -17.15 11.07
C GLN A 455 -2.06 -17.00 12.03
N ARG A 456 -1.93 -16.21 13.11
CA ARG A 456 -3.03 -15.91 14.03
C ARG A 456 -4.14 -15.07 13.37
N ALA A 457 -3.76 -14.07 12.59
CA ALA A 457 -4.70 -13.14 11.92
C ALA A 457 -5.50 -13.84 10.80
N THR A 458 -4.87 -14.72 10.02
CA THR A 458 -5.56 -15.56 9.03
C THR A 458 -6.51 -16.56 9.70
N LYS A 459 -6.11 -17.13 10.84
CA LYS A 459 -6.98 -17.99 11.64
C LYS A 459 -8.21 -17.23 12.13
N LEU A 460 -8.05 -16.02 12.68
CA LEU A 460 -9.16 -15.15 13.11
C LEU A 460 -10.18 -14.96 11.99
N ARG A 461 -9.73 -14.61 10.77
CA ARG A 461 -10.62 -14.38 9.62
C ARG A 461 -11.39 -15.64 9.22
N ARG A 462 -10.74 -16.81 9.24
CA ARG A 462 -11.38 -18.08 8.89
C ARG A 462 -12.39 -18.57 9.92
N GLU A 463 -12.13 -18.34 11.21
CA GLU A 463 -13.03 -18.72 12.32
C GLU A 463 -14.25 -17.81 12.42
N HIS A 464 -14.12 -16.54 11.99
CA HIS A 464 -15.15 -15.53 12.11
C HIS A 464 -15.57 -14.97 10.73
N ARG A 465 -16.54 -15.64 10.11
CA ARG A 465 -17.01 -15.31 8.74
C ARG A 465 -17.56 -13.88 8.60
N VAL A 466 -17.88 -13.20 9.70
CA VAL A 466 -18.25 -11.77 9.66
C VAL A 466 -17.20 -10.92 8.97
N PHE A 467 -15.92 -11.30 9.01
CA PHE A 467 -14.84 -10.56 8.35
C PHE A 467 -14.78 -10.76 6.83
N SER A 468 -15.29 -11.89 6.33
CA SER A 468 -15.36 -12.16 4.88
C SER A 468 -16.75 -11.91 4.28
N ARG A 469 -17.79 -11.72 5.09
CA ARG A 469 -19.20 -11.60 4.67
C ARG A 469 -19.89 -10.34 5.17
N GLY A 470 -19.39 -9.75 6.23
CA GLY A 470 -20.00 -8.60 6.89
C GLY A 470 -19.75 -7.29 6.18
N LYS A 471 -20.50 -6.28 6.57
CA LYS A 471 -20.31 -4.90 6.16
C LYS A 471 -19.71 -4.10 7.30
N PRO A 472 -18.66 -3.29 7.04
CA PRO A 472 -18.10 -2.39 8.03
C PRO A 472 -19.00 -1.16 8.25
N THR A 473 -19.07 -0.72 9.49
CA THR A 473 -19.58 0.61 9.89
C THR A 473 -18.51 1.26 10.76
N VAL A 474 -17.96 2.38 10.33
CA VAL A 474 -17.03 3.17 11.13
C VAL A 474 -17.77 3.74 12.33
N LEU A 475 -17.26 3.52 13.54
CA LEU A 475 -17.87 3.96 14.79
C LEU A 475 -17.11 5.11 15.44
N ARG A 476 -15.79 5.13 15.28
CA ARG A 476 -14.91 6.18 15.79
C ARG A 476 -13.70 6.33 14.87
N ASP A 477 -13.34 7.54 14.61
CA ASP A 477 -12.07 7.95 14.00
C ASP A 477 -11.54 9.23 14.67
N ASN A 478 -10.35 9.68 14.29
CA ASN A 478 -9.72 10.88 14.79
C ASN A 478 -9.24 11.73 13.61
N GLY A 479 -9.78 12.92 13.47
CA GLY A 479 -9.36 13.92 12.46
C GLY A 479 -8.11 14.70 12.84
N ALA A 480 -7.76 14.74 14.14
CA ALA A 480 -6.62 15.51 14.63
C ALA A 480 -5.25 14.86 14.36
N GLY A 481 -5.21 13.52 14.17
CA GLY A 481 -3.95 12.81 13.97
C GLY A 481 -4.07 11.32 14.28
N PRO A 482 -2.95 10.65 14.57
CA PRO A 482 -2.97 9.28 15.04
C PRO A 482 -3.73 9.21 16.37
N GLY A 483 -4.43 8.12 16.61
CA GLY A 483 -5.26 7.93 17.81
C GLY A 483 -6.18 6.74 17.68
N VAL A 484 -7.35 6.83 18.30
CA VAL A 484 -8.33 5.75 18.26
C VAL A 484 -8.98 5.63 16.88
N PHE A 485 -9.21 4.39 16.49
CA PHE A 485 -10.02 4.01 15.33
C PHE A 485 -10.84 2.80 15.66
N ALA A 486 -12.13 2.81 15.36
CA ALA A 486 -12.98 1.65 15.61
C ALA A 486 -14.06 1.50 14.55
N PHE A 487 -14.32 0.26 14.17
CA PHE A 487 -15.44 -0.09 13.28
C PHE A 487 -16.13 -1.37 13.76
N ARG A 488 -17.38 -1.50 13.37
CA ARG A 488 -18.19 -2.69 13.58
C ARG A 488 -18.34 -3.44 12.25
N MET A 489 -18.16 -4.75 12.30
CA MET A 489 -18.52 -5.65 11.23
C MET A 489 -19.86 -6.31 11.53
N ASP A 490 -20.77 -6.27 10.57
CA ASP A 490 -22.11 -6.87 10.68
C ASP A 490 -22.36 -7.83 9.53
N ASP A 491 -22.71 -9.08 9.87
CA ASP A 491 -23.38 -9.99 8.94
C ASP A 491 -24.70 -10.48 9.58
N ARG A 492 -25.46 -11.30 8.87
CA ARG A 492 -26.77 -11.78 9.36
C ARG A 492 -26.66 -12.68 10.60
N LYS A 493 -25.48 -13.24 10.89
CA LYS A 493 -25.26 -14.27 11.93
C LYS A 493 -24.32 -13.81 13.03
N GLN A 494 -23.39 -12.93 12.73
CA GLN A 494 -22.33 -12.53 13.65
C GLN A 494 -22.06 -11.03 13.53
N LYS A 495 -21.69 -10.43 14.66
CA LYS A 495 -21.23 -9.03 14.72
C LYS A 495 -19.92 -8.97 15.49
N ALA A 496 -19.04 -8.06 15.07
CA ALA A 496 -17.75 -7.86 15.72
C ALA A 496 -17.42 -6.37 15.81
N ILE A 497 -16.62 -6.02 16.81
CA ILE A 497 -15.98 -4.70 16.98
C ILE A 497 -14.47 -4.91 16.77
N VAL A 498 -13.88 -4.05 15.97
CA VAL A 498 -12.43 -3.95 15.79
C VAL A 498 -12.01 -2.55 16.22
N ALA A 499 -11.03 -2.43 17.11
CA ALA A 499 -10.56 -1.15 17.59
C ALA A 499 -9.03 -1.10 17.60
N PHE A 500 -8.49 0.06 17.20
CA PHE A 500 -7.06 0.36 17.15
C PHE A 500 -6.74 1.63 17.92
N ASN A 501 -5.53 1.69 18.43
CA ASN A 501 -4.86 2.93 18.80
C ASN A 501 -3.60 3.07 17.91
N THR A 502 -3.59 4.01 16.99
CA THR A 502 -2.46 4.23 16.07
C THR A 502 -1.42 5.19 16.64
N SER A 503 -1.67 5.81 17.80
CA SER A 503 -0.72 6.72 18.44
C SER A 503 0.38 6.00 19.23
N GLY A 504 1.46 6.71 19.52
CA GLY A 504 2.55 6.25 20.39
C GLY A 504 2.25 6.38 21.89
N ALA A 505 1.06 6.87 22.27
CA ALA A 505 0.61 7.03 23.65
C ALA A 505 -0.66 6.20 23.91
N GLU A 506 -0.97 5.96 25.19
CA GLU A 506 -2.25 5.34 25.57
C GLU A 506 -3.41 6.26 25.18
N ALA A 507 -4.48 5.70 24.62
CA ALA A 507 -5.62 6.48 24.15
C ALA A 507 -6.95 5.96 24.70
N LEU A 508 -7.88 6.88 24.97
CA LEU A 508 -9.23 6.58 25.44
C LEU A 508 -10.21 6.43 24.26
N LEU A 509 -10.79 5.27 24.13
CA LEU A 509 -11.97 5.05 23.29
C LEU A 509 -13.19 5.28 24.19
N ASP A 510 -13.70 6.50 24.20
CA ASP A 510 -14.80 6.95 25.06
C ASP A 510 -16.15 6.78 24.39
N ASN A 511 -17.16 6.46 25.17
CA ASN A 511 -18.59 6.47 24.79
C ASN A 511 -18.90 5.83 23.43
N LEU A 512 -18.12 4.83 22.98
CA LEU A 512 -18.33 4.21 21.67
C LEU A 512 -19.71 3.56 21.63
N ASP A 513 -20.60 4.08 20.79
CA ASP A 513 -21.89 3.48 20.51
C ASP A 513 -21.69 2.22 19.65
N THR A 514 -21.80 1.05 20.23
CA THR A 514 -21.62 -0.20 19.52
C THR A 514 -22.84 -0.57 18.66
N GLY A 515 -24.00 0.07 18.89
CA GLY A 515 -25.29 -0.32 18.32
C GLY A 515 -25.82 -1.64 18.89
N PHE A 516 -25.29 -2.12 20.02
CA PHE A 516 -25.75 -3.31 20.72
C PHE A 516 -26.66 -2.92 21.89
N THR A 517 -27.33 -3.91 22.48
CA THR A 517 -28.18 -3.68 23.65
C THR A 517 -27.33 -3.45 24.90
N SER A 518 -27.86 -2.67 25.84
CA SER A 518 -27.26 -2.55 27.17
C SER A 518 -27.07 -3.93 27.82
N GLY A 519 -25.89 -4.17 28.38
CA GLY A 519 -25.52 -5.46 28.98
C GLY A 519 -24.99 -6.49 27.95
N ALA A 520 -24.95 -6.20 26.68
CA ALA A 520 -24.41 -7.12 25.68
C ALA A 520 -22.95 -7.46 26.02
N ARG A 521 -22.63 -8.75 26.03
CA ARG A 521 -21.26 -9.23 26.25
C ARG A 521 -20.48 -9.23 24.95
N LEU A 522 -19.32 -8.61 24.97
CA LEU A 522 -18.33 -8.60 23.89
C LEU A 522 -17.18 -9.53 24.27
N VAL A 523 -17.08 -10.66 23.56
CA VAL A 523 -16.05 -11.68 23.77
C VAL A 523 -14.80 -11.27 23.03
N GLY A 524 -13.70 -11.01 23.72
CA GLY A 524 -12.41 -10.73 23.10
C GLY A 524 -11.89 -11.98 22.42
N VAL A 525 -11.49 -11.87 21.15
CA VAL A 525 -11.01 -12.99 20.31
C VAL A 525 -9.62 -12.75 19.75
N PHE A 526 -9.11 -11.51 19.79
CA PHE A 526 -7.77 -11.18 19.29
C PHE A 526 -7.20 -9.93 19.96
N ASP A 527 -5.91 -9.99 20.31
CA ASP A 527 -5.09 -8.85 20.69
C ASP A 527 -3.77 -8.90 19.89
N ILE A 528 -3.33 -7.77 19.31
CA ILE A 528 -2.07 -7.67 18.57
C ILE A 528 -0.89 -8.11 19.45
N ALA A 529 -0.90 -7.72 20.73
CA ALA A 529 0.18 -8.05 21.69
C ALA A 529 0.29 -9.56 21.98
N GLY A 530 -0.71 -10.34 21.61
CA GLY A 530 -0.79 -11.79 21.81
C GLY A 530 -2.04 -12.22 22.56
N GLY A 531 -2.54 -13.42 22.25
CA GLY A 531 -3.75 -13.96 22.88
C GLY A 531 -5.05 -13.26 22.47
N GLU A 532 -5.99 -13.20 23.39
CA GLU A 532 -7.33 -12.65 23.25
C GLU A 532 -7.46 -11.32 24.00
N ALA A 533 -8.25 -10.40 23.47
CA ALA A 533 -8.61 -9.17 24.19
C ALA A 533 -9.46 -9.48 25.44
N ARG A 534 -9.39 -8.61 26.46
CA ARG A 534 -10.28 -8.71 27.63
C ARG A 534 -11.74 -8.61 27.19
N HIS A 535 -12.62 -9.45 27.75
CA HIS A 535 -14.06 -9.34 27.51
C HIS A 535 -14.62 -8.01 28.04
N LEU A 536 -15.62 -7.47 27.35
CA LEU A 536 -16.30 -6.23 27.73
C LEU A 536 -17.80 -6.48 27.88
N VAL A 537 -18.44 -5.59 28.61
CA VAL A 537 -19.90 -5.54 28.72
C VAL A 537 -20.34 -4.15 28.29
N ALA A 538 -21.25 -4.07 27.34
CA ALA A 538 -21.79 -2.79 26.88
C ALA A 538 -22.62 -2.13 27.98
N GLY A 539 -22.29 -0.88 28.31
CA GLY A 539 -23.00 -0.08 29.32
C GLY A 539 -24.38 0.39 28.86
N GLU A 540 -24.91 1.38 29.55
CA GLU A 540 -26.21 2.00 29.20
C GLU A 540 -26.20 2.50 27.73
N GLY A 541 -27.27 2.24 27.00
CA GLY A 541 -27.39 2.58 25.57
C GLY A 541 -26.44 1.78 24.66
N GLY A 542 -25.87 0.65 25.13
CA GLY A 542 -24.96 -0.15 24.31
C GLY A 542 -23.56 0.44 24.15
N ARG A 543 -23.15 1.35 25.02
CA ARG A 543 -21.88 2.08 24.94
C ARG A 543 -20.76 1.34 25.65
N ILE A 544 -19.54 1.49 25.12
CA ILE A 544 -18.30 1.03 25.78
C ILE A 544 -17.31 2.18 25.91
N THR A 545 -16.51 2.13 26.98
CA THR A 545 -15.37 3.01 27.23
C THR A 545 -14.21 2.19 27.73
N LEU A 546 -13.05 2.31 27.09
CA LEU A 546 -11.83 1.62 27.50
C LEU A 546 -10.58 2.37 27.05
N SER A 547 -9.48 2.19 27.78
CA SER A 547 -8.17 2.62 27.31
C SER A 547 -7.56 1.56 26.37
N LEU A 548 -6.85 2.06 25.37
CA LEU A 548 -6.10 1.26 24.40
C LEU A 548 -4.62 1.58 24.52
N PRO A 549 -3.75 0.58 24.75
CA PRO A 549 -2.31 0.79 24.77
C PRO A 549 -1.78 1.42 23.48
N PRO A 550 -0.58 2.03 23.51
CA PRO A 550 0.07 2.53 22.32
C PRO A 550 0.15 1.47 21.22
N ARG A 551 -0.06 1.85 19.96
CA ARG A 551 0.10 0.99 18.78
C ARG A 551 -0.58 -0.36 18.91
N SER A 552 -1.81 -0.40 19.48
CA SER A 552 -2.57 -1.60 19.76
C SER A 552 -3.69 -1.85 18.73
N GLY A 553 -4.20 -3.09 18.73
CA GLY A 553 -5.36 -3.49 17.93
C GLY A 553 -6.04 -4.69 18.58
N ARG A 554 -7.37 -4.62 18.73
CA ARG A 554 -8.16 -5.63 19.44
C ARG A 554 -9.45 -5.94 18.69
N VAL A 555 -9.91 -7.19 18.85
CA VAL A 555 -11.13 -7.65 18.22
C VAL A 555 -12.03 -8.32 19.26
N TRP A 556 -13.31 -7.97 19.20
CA TRP A 556 -14.38 -8.58 19.99
C TRP A 556 -15.48 -9.06 19.07
N VAL A 557 -16.09 -10.20 19.42
CA VAL A 557 -17.33 -10.67 18.80
C VAL A 557 -18.48 -10.55 19.78
N LEU A 558 -19.69 -10.26 19.28
CA LEU A 558 -20.88 -10.22 20.09
C LEU A 558 -21.21 -11.63 20.61
N GLY A 559 -21.28 -11.81 21.93
CA GLY A 559 -21.67 -13.03 22.57
C GLY A 559 -23.20 -13.13 22.77
N ASP A 560 -23.67 -14.33 23.12
CA ASP A 560 -25.11 -14.64 23.28
C ASP A 560 -25.70 -14.20 24.64
N SER A 561 -24.86 -13.74 25.57
CA SER A 561 -25.30 -13.39 26.92
C SER A 561 -25.44 -11.88 27.09
N VAL A 562 -26.44 -11.50 27.89
CA VAL A 562 -26.67 -10.13 28.35
C VAL A 562 -26.51 -10.07 29.87
N GLU A 563 -25.67 -9.17 30.37
CA GLU A 563 -25.41 -8.96 31.78
C GLU A 563 -26.24 -7.80 32.34
N LYS A 564 -26.61 -7.87 33.61
CA LYS A 564 -27.31 -6.78 34.29
C LYS A 564 -26.32 -5.66 34.63
N ILE A 565 -26.59 -4.46 34.17
CA ILE A 565 -25.78 -3.28 34.44
C ILE A 565 -26.24 -2.63 35.72
N ALA A 566 -25.32 -2.35 36.65
CA ALA A 566 -25.60 -1.53 37.83
C ALA A 566 -25.65 -0.02 37.39
N PRO A 567 -26.59 0.77 37.96
CA PRO A 567 -26.61 2.21 37.71
C PRO A 567 -25.33 2.89 38.21
N ALA A 568 -24.83 3.86 37.48
CA ALA A 568 -23.64 4.63 37.84
C ALA A 568 -23.91 5.42 39.14
N SER A 569 -23.00 5.34 40.13
CA SER A 569 -23.06 6.08 41.41
C SER A 569 -22.42 7.49 41.29
N ALA A 570 -21.74 7.78 40.23
CA ALA A 570 -21.07 9.05 39.96
C ALA A 570 -21.47 9.65 38.59
N SER A 571 -21.25 10.94 38.39
CA SER A 571 -21.50 11.60 37.11
C SER A 571 -20.53 12.77 36.87
N ILE A 572 -20.24 13.06 35.59
CA ILE A 572 -19.49 14.22 35.16
C ILE A 572 -20.28 14.91 34.05
N SER A 573 -20.47 16.23 34.15
CA SER A 573 -21.09 17.03 33.11
C SER A 573 -20.15 18.17 32.69
N LEU A 574 -20.11 18.47 31.41
CA LEU A 574 -19.38 19.58 30.82
C LEU A 574 -20.37 20.62 30.34
N HIS A 575 -20.11 21.90 30.68
CA HIS A 575 -20.90 23.02 30.18
C HIS A 575 -20.16 23.69 29.04
N ALA A 576 -20.77 23.58 27.85
CA ALA A 576 -20.20 24.16 26.64
C ALA A 576 -19.90 25.66 26.76
N PRO A 577 -18.79 26.14 26.20
CA PRO A 577 -18.58 27.58 25.97
C PRO A 577 -19.68 28.16 25.06
N ALA A 578 -19.76 29.48 24.98
CA ALA A 578 -20.76 30.18 24.14
C ALA A 578 -20.56 29.90 22.62
N SER A 579 -19.37 29.45 22.21
CA SER A 579 -19.03 29.10 20.84
C SER A 579 -18.25 27.76 20.81
N ASP A 580 -18.53 26.95 19.82
CA ASP A 580 -17.78 25.74 19.46
C ASP A 580 -16.53 26.03 18.60
N SER A 581 -16.40 27.26 18.08
CA SER A 581 -15.21 27.76 17.37
C SER A 581 -14.43 28.67 18.27
N VAL A 582 -13.18 28.29 18.54
CA VAL A 582 -12.25 29.03 19.39
C VAL A 582 -10.98 29.39 18.60
N ASN A 583 -10.29 30.43 19.00
CA ASN A 583 -9.05 30.89 18.39
C ASN A 583 -7.86 30.93 19.36
N ASP A 584 -8.09 30.57 20.62
CA ASP A 584 -7.10 30.54 21.69
C ASP A 584 -7.55 29.53 22.76
N ASP A 585 -6.73 29.37 23.81
CA ASP A 585 -7.05 28.59 24.99
C ASP A 585 -8.36 29.06 25.63
N PHE A 586 -9.12 28.13 26.18
CA PHE A 586 -10.40 28.45 26.79
C PHE A 586 -10.64 27.72 28.12
N GLU A 587 -11.53 28.23 28.94
CA GLU A 587 -11.91 27.61 30.21
C GLU A 587 -13.17 26.76 30.02
N LEU A 588 -13.08 25.47 30.38
CA LEU A 588 -14.21 24.59 30.50
C LEU A 588 -14.69 24.50 31.95
N ARG A 589 -16.01 24.44 32.14
CA ARG A 589 -16.66 24.36 33.46
C ARG A 589 -17.65 23.22 33.48
N GLY A 590 -18.04 22.79 34.70
CA GLY A 590 -19.10 21.80 34.82
C GLY A 590 -19.35 21.37 36.26
N GLU A 591 -20.09 20.27 36.38
CA GLU A 591 -20.40 19.65 37.67
C GLU A 591 -19.98 18.16 37.65
N ALA A 592 -19.54 17.66 38.80
CA ALA A 592 -19.26 16.26 39.02
C ALA A 592 -19.83 15.82 40.39
N ARG A 593 -20.45 14.66 40.43
CA ARG A 593 -21.06 14.09 41.64
C ARG A 593 -20.42 12.75 41.98
N GLY A 594 -20.19 12.52 43.25
CA GLY A 594 -19.58 11.27 43.72
C GLY A 594 -18.07 11.12 43.39
N LEU A 595 -17.41 12.23 43.01
CA LEU A 595 -15.98 12.28 42.64
C LEU A 595 -15.26 13.38 43.41
N GLN A 596 -13.99 13.15 43.73
CA GLN A 596 -13.08 14.20 44.26
C GLN A 596 -12.23 14.81 43.13
N GLU A 597 -11.93 14.04 42.10
CA GLU A 597 -11.21 14.43 40.91
C GLU A 597 -11.57 13.55 39.72
N PHE A 598 -11.25 13.99 38.52
CA PHE A 598 -11.35 13.23 37.29
C PHE A 598 -10.32 13.77 36.27
N ARG A 599 -10.19 13.13 35.12
CA ARG A 599 -9.30 13.58 34.04
C ARG A 599 -10.13 14.17 32.90
N LEU A 600 -9.74 15.32 32.38
CA LEU A 600 -10.19 15.81 31.07
C LEU A 600 -9.27 15.23 30.02
N VAL A 601 -9.84 14.58 29.02
CA VAL A 601 -9.14 13.92 27.92
C VAL A 601 -9.57 14.58 26.63
N ILE A 602 -8.61 15.09 25.88
CA ILE A 602 -8.79 15.77 24.59
C ILE A 602 -8.40 14.77 23.49
N ASP A 603 -9.25 14.63 22.46
CA ASP A 603 -9.04 13.72 21.30
C ASP A 603 -8.65 12.29 21.69
N GLY A 604 -9.05 11.88 22.88
CA GLY A 604 -8.71 10.56 23.42
C GLY A 604 -7.28 10.41 23.93
N ASP A 605 -6.42 11.44 23.84
CA ASP A 605 -5.03 11.34 24.31
C ASP A 605 -4.94 11.34 25.85
N LEU A 606 -4.58 10.18 26.39
CA LEU A 606 -4.41 10.02 27.84
C LEU A 606 -3.05 10.56 28.34
N SER A 607 -2.07 10.77 27.47
CA SER A 607 -0.75 11.27 27.88
C SER A 607 -0.78 12.76 28.23
N SER A 608 -1.67 13.51 27.61
CA SER A 608 -1.90 14.95 27.87
C SER A 608 -3.14 15.22 28.73
N ALA A 609 -3.76 14.19 29.32
CA ALA A 609 -4.98 14.34 30.11
C ALA A 609 -4.78 15.22 31.34
N ILE A 610 -5.69 16.18 31.56
CA ILE A 610 -5.65 17.17 32.62
C ILE A 610 -6.38 16.61 33.87
N THR A 611 -5.71 16.51 35.00
CA THR A 611 -6.36 16.19 36.28
C THR A 611 -7.14 17.39 36.79
N VAL A 612 -8.44 17.20 37.02
CA VAL A 612 -9.36 18.26 37.46
C VAL A 612 -9.91 17.95 38.85
N PRO A 613 -9.59 18.77 39.84
CA PRO A 613 -10.17 18.64 41.18
C PRO A 613 -11.63 19.14 41.18
N VAL A 614 -12.48 18.42 41.93
CA VAL A 614 -13.90 18.77 42.12
C VAL A 614 -14.09 19.52 43.45
N GLY A 615 -14.65 20.71 43.35
CA GLY A 615 -14.98 21.52 44.54
C GLY A 615 -16.02 20.85 45.46
N ARG A 616 -16.05 21.19 46.76
CA ARG A 616 -17.01 20.62 47.72
C ARG A 616 -18.48 20.83 47.32
N ASN A 617 -18.79 21.80 46.47
CA ASN A 617 -20.10 22.07 45.88
C ASN A 617 -20.39 21.27 44.62
N GLY A 618 -19.48 20.36 44.22
CA GLY A 618 -19.58 19.58 42.98
C GLY A 618 -19.21 20.30 41.70
N ARG A 619 -18.78 21.59 41.77
CA ARG A 619 -18.37 22.36 40.56
C ARG A 619 -16.87 22.20 40.32
N TRP A 620 -16.52 22.34 39.07
CA TRP A 620 -15.11 22.31 38.62
C TRP A 620 -14.89 23.27 37.46
N THR A 621 -13.64 23.69 37.27
CA THR A 621 -13.16 24.47 36.12
C THR A 621 -11.79 23.91 35.68
N ALA A 622 -11.50 23.96 34.38
CA ALA A 622 -10.20 23.59 33.82
C ALA A 622 -9.90 24.41 32.55
N LYS A 623 -8.65 24.75 32.36
CA LYS A 623 -8.15 25.40 31.15
C LYS A 623 -7.86 24.29 30.11
N VAL A 624 -8.36 24.48 28.88
CA VAL A 624 -8.04 23.67 27.69
C VAL A 624 -6.99 24.42 26.89
N ASP A 625 -5.82 23.79 26.75
CA ASP A 625 -4.71 24.29 25.94
C ASP A 625 -4.95 23.87 24.47
N THR A 626 -4.99 24.85 23.59
CA THR A 626 -5.20 24.65 22.14
C THR A 626 -3.98 25.03 21.30
N SER A 627 -2.81 25.29 21.93
CA SER A 627 -1.60 25.78 21.26
C SER A 627 -1.12 24.89 20.10
N ARG A 628 -1.40 23.59 20.17
CA ARG A 628 -1.02 22.61 19.13
C ARG A 628 -2.11 22.33 18.10
N MET A 629 -3.26 22.98 18.19
CA MET A 629 -4.43 22.82 17.33
C MET A 629 -4.50 23.98 16.34
N VAL A 630 -4.30 23.72 15.05
CA VAL A 630 -4.11 24.77 14.05
C VAL A 630 -4.98 24.64 12.80
N ASP A 631 -5.57 23.46 12.54
CA ASP A 631 -6.41 23.23 11.37
C ASP A 631 -7.89 23.44 11.70
N PRO A 632 -8.54 24.50 11.18
CA PRO A 632 -9.94 24.78 11.47
C PRO A 632 -10.92 23.76 10.87
N LYS A 633 -10.46 22.89 9.99
CA LYS A 633 -11.28 21.80 9.43
C LYS A 633 -11.41 20.63 10.39
N VAL A 634 -10.47 20.51 11.35
CA VAL A 634 -10.44 19.42 12.32
C VAL A 634 -11.42 19.72 13.46
N GLU A 635 -12.27 18.77 13.76
CA GLU A 635 -13.13 18.78 14.94
C GLU A 635 -12.43 18.05 16.08
N HIS A 636 -12.22 18.73 17.18
CA HIS A 636 -11.65 18.21 18.41
C HIS A 636 -12.76 17.81 19.38
N SER A 637 -12.47 16.86 20.28
CA SER A 637 -13.39 16.43 21.31
C SER A 637 -12.73 16.47 22.71
N VAL A 638 -13.49 16.80 23.73
CA VAL A 638 -13.05 16.70 25.12
C VAL A 638 -14.10 15.96 25.95
N VAL A 639 -13.65 15.03 26.79
CA VAL A 639 -14.47 14.28 27.74
C VAL A 639 -13.88 14.34 29.14
N GLY A 640 -14.73 14.29 30.15
CA GLY A 640 -14.34 14.02 31.53
C GLY A 640 -14.40 12.52 31.81
N TRP A 641 -13.32 11.92 32.31
CA TRP A 641 -13.17 10.50 32.57
C TRP A 641 -12.63 10.21 33.97
N GLN A 642 -13.30 9.34 34.70
CA GLN A 642 -12.89 8.95 36.04
C GLN A 642 -11.72 7.93 36.06
N GLY A 643 -11.61 7.09 35.03
CA GLY A 643 -10.68 5.97 34.94
C GLY A 643 -11.38 4.70 34.47
N GLU A 644 -10.62 3.61 34.32
CA GLU A 644 -11.12 2.31 33.84
C GLU A 644 -12.29 1.82 34.67
N GLY A 645 -13.40 1.47 34.00
CA GLY A 645 -14.65 1.02 34.66
C GLY A 645 -15.44 2.13 35.37
N GLY A 646 -14.94 3.38 35.34
CA GLY A 646 -15.60 4.53 35.91
C GLY A 646 -16.48 5.28 34.94
N VAL A 647 -17.03 6.41 35.36
CA VAL A 647 -17.92 7.23 34.54
C VAL A 647 -17.14 8.06 33.53
N VAL A 648 -17.76 8.32 32.37
CA VAL A 648 -17.32 9.24 31.35
C VAL A 648 -18.45 10.23 31.05
N SER A 649 -18.10 11.49 30.79
CA SER A 649 -19.09 12.51 30.40
C SER A 649 -19.52 12.34 28.95
N ALA A 650 -20.62 13.00 28.57
CA ALA A 650 -20.84 13.30 27.15
C ALA A 650 -19.67 14.13 26.58
N PRO A 651 -19.26 13.92 25.31
CA PRO A 651 -18.21 14.73 24.69
C PRO A 651 -18.68 16.16 24.43
N PHE A 652 -17.75 17.10 24.55
CA PHE A 652 -17.89 18.45 23.99
C PHE A 652 -16.99 18.55 22.77
N HIS A 653 -17.56 18.99 21.64
CA HIS A 653 -16.85 19.16 20.36
C HIS A 653 -16.54 20.63 20.11
N PHE A 654 -15.34 20.90 19.57
CA PHE A 654 -14.92 22.26 19.23
C PHE A 654 -13.94 22.26 18.05
N ARG A 655 -13.76 23.44 17.43
CA ARG A 655 -12.78 23.68 16.37
C ARG A 655 -11.89 24.84 16.75
N VAL A 656 -10.62 24.78 16.33
CA VAL A 656 -9.63 25.83 16.61
C VAL A 656 -9.20 26.49 15.30
N SER A 657 -9.34 27.83 15.23
CA SER A 657 -8.94 28.61 14.07
C SER A 657 -7.80 29.55 14.48
N ARG A 658 -6.56 29.20 14.18
CA ARG A 658 -5.37 30.01 14.39
C ARG A 658 -4.92 30.66 13.09
N GLN A 659 -4.34 31.88 13.20
CA GLN A 659 -3.71 32.54 12.05
C GLN A 659 -2.27 32.04 11.89
N TRP A 660 -1.90 31.67 10.65
CA TRP A 660 -0.53 31.36 10.28
C TRP A 660 0.28 32.65 10.17
N GLN A 661 1.45 32.70 10.79
CA GLN A 661 2.38 33.84 10.76
C GLN A 661 3.56 33.49 9.86
N THR A 662 3.97 34.42 9.00
CA THR A 662 5.16 34.21 8.16
C THR A 662 6.40 34.36 9.05
N LEU A 663 7.21 33.32 9.11
CA LEU A 663 8.47 33.22 9.84
C LEU A 663 9.68 33.48 8.95
N ALA A 664 9.57 33.15 7.66
CA ALA A 664 10.57 33.45 6.64
C ALA A 664 9.93 33.47 5.24
N ASP A 665 10.49 34.28 4.35
CA ASP A 665 10.10 34.39 2.95
C ASP A 665 11.34 34.69 2.11
N VAL A 666 11.97 33.64 1.54
CA VAL A 666 13.30 33.69 0.95
C VAL A 666 13.21 33.33 -0.52
N ALA A 667 13.73 34.21 -1.39
CA ALA A 667 13.87 33.94 -2.81
C ALA A 667 15.09 33.05 -3.07
N ASP A 668 14.98 32.20 -4.08
CA ASP A 668 16.06 31.38 -4.60
C ASP A 668 16.36 31.75 -6.07
N PRO A 669 17.60 31.65 -6.56
CA PRO A 669 17.91 32.01 -7.95
C PRO A 669 17.25 31.07 -8.94
N ALA A 670 16.62 31.62 -9.98
CA ALA A 670 15.99 30.79 -11.00
C ALA A 670 17.02 30.19 -11.99
N GLY A 671 16.86 28.89 -12.30
CA GLY A 671 17.66 28.17 -13.31
C GLY A 671 19.03 27.71 -12.83
N ASP A 672 19.22 27.58 -11.51
CA ASP A 672 20.43 27.02 -10.90
C ASP A 672 20.28 25.55 -10.48
N ASP A 673 19.21 24.90 -10.90
CA ASP A 673 18.96 23.46 -10.84
C ASP A 673 19.94 22.63 -11.70
N ARG A 674 21.23 22.81 -11.46
CA ARG A 674 22.35 22.21 -12.20
C ARG A 674 23.39 21.55 -11.30
N GLY A 675 23.01 21.27 -10.06
CA GLY A 675 23.86 20.69 -9.02
C GLY A 675 24.89 21.66 -8.47
N ARG A 676 25.48 21.29 -7.34
CA ARG A 676 26.51 22.10 -6.65
C ARG A 676 27.71 22.46 -7.52
N THR A 677 27.96 21.70 -8.62
CA THR A 677 29.05 21.95 -9.59
C THR A 677 28.59 22.72 -10.82
N LEU A 678 27.29 23.00 -10.95
CA LEU A 678 26.63 23.66 -12.08
C LEU A 678 26.79 22.92 -13.43
N ASN A 679 27.04 21.61 -13.39
CA ASN A 679 27.30 20.79 -14.58
C ASN A 679 26.23 19.72 -14.83
N TYR A 680 25.26 19.56 -13.93
CA TYR A 680 24.26 18.50 -14.03
C TYR A 680 23.23 18.80 -15.13
N SER A 681 22.69 17.75 -15.69
CA SER A 681 21.61 17.78 -16.67
C SER A 681 20.55 16.74 -16.35
N TYR A 682 19.32 17.07 -16.70
CA TYR A 682 18.18 16.14 -16.55
C TYR A 682 18.34 14.90 -17.42
N PRO A 683 17.62 13.81 -17.10
CA PRO A 683 17.46 12.64 -17.96
C PRO A 683 17.00 13.04 -19.36
N ARG A 684 17.29 12.17 -20.35
CA ARG A 684 16.97 12.44 -21.78
C ARG A 684 15.58 12.02 -22.19
N ASP A 685 14.84 11.35 -21.33
CA ASP A 685 13.46 10.98 -21.61
C ASP A 685 12.60 12.25 -21.70
N ASP A 686 11.74 12.31 -22.71
CA ASP A 686 10.90 13.49 -23.00
C ASP A 686 9.90 13.81 -21.88
N SER A 687 9.63 12.89 -20.97
CA SER A 687 8.80 13.12 -19.76
C SER A 687 9.46 14.13 -18.81
N TRP A 688 10.78 14.30 -18.88
CA TRP A 688 11.57 15.25 -18.10
C TRP A 688 11.61 16.64 -18.75
N SER A 689 10.46 17.11 -19.19
CA SER A 689 10.34 18.49 -19.72
C SER A 689 10.15 19.48 -18.56
N GLY A 690 10.79 20.65 -18.65
CA GLY A 690 10.72 21.68 -17.61
C GLY A 690 11.83 21.57 -16.57
N HIS A 691 11.87 22.55 -15.69
CA HIS A 691 12.81 22.66 -14.57
C HIS A 691 12.10 22.30 -13.26
N THR A 692 11.70 21.02 -13.13
CA THR A 692 10.89 20.55 -11.99
C THR A 692 11.64 20.54 -10.66
N ALA A 693 12.98 20.56 -10.70
CA ALA A 693 13.82 20.62 -9.51
C ALA A 693 14.20 22.06 -9.12
N ASP A 694 13.93 23.08 -9.94
CA ASP A 694 14.30 24.49 -9.71
C ASP A 694 13.37 25.14 -8.68
N ILE A 695 13.89 25.39 -7.50
CA ILE A 695 13.22 26.12 -6.42
C ILE A 695 13.38 27.61 -6.68
N GLN A 696 12.33 28.38 -6.75
CA GLN A 696 12.38 29.84 -6.93
C GLN A 696 12.13 30.63 -5.67
N LYS A 697 11.48 29.99 -4.68
CA LYS A 697 11.15 30.65 -3.41
C LYS A 697 10.77 29.64 -2.36
N VAL A 698 11.17 29.90 -1.14
CA VAL A 698 10.74 29.15 0.06
C VAL A 698 10.07 30.10 1.03
N ARG A 699 8.77 29.88 1.29
CA ARG A 699 8.02 30.57 2.32
C ARG A 699 7.74 29.64 3.49
N VAL A 700 8.03 30.10 4.68
CA VAL A 700 7.82 29.35 5.93
C VAL A 700 6.84 30.10 6.81
N GLU A 701 5.79 29.42 7.25
CA GLU A 701 4.77 29.96 8.15
C GLU A 701 4.63 29.05 9.37
N GLY A 702 4.41 29.64 10.53
CA GLY A 702 4.19 28.96 11.80
C GLY A 702 2.83 29.27 12.40
N ALA A 703 2.26 28.30 13.09
CA ALA A 703 1.09 28.46 13.94
C ALA A 703 1.28 27.57 15.19
N GLY A 704 1.59 28.20 16.34
CA GLY A 704 2.08 27.43 17.48
C GLY A 704 3.35 26.64 17.12
N GLY A 705 3.41 25.36 17.49
CA GLY A 705 4.52 24.47 17.14
C GLY A 705 4.40 23.81 15.75
N ALA A 706 3.36 24.10 14.96
CA ALA A 706 3.20 23.57 13.60
C ALA A 706 3.89 24.46 12.56
N LEU A 707 4.35 23.85 11.47
CA LEU A 707 5.10 24.50 10.40
C LEU A 707 4.48 24.21 9.05
N ARG A 708 4.35 25.22 8.19
CA ARG A 708 4.02 25.08 6.78
C ARG A 708 5.16 25.64 5.94
N ILE A 709 5.70 24.81 5.05
CA ILE A 709 6.78 25.18 4.13
C ILE A 709 6.18 25.14 2.73
N THR A 710 6.09 26.29 2.08
CA THR A 710 5.59 26.43 0.71
C THR A 710 6.74 26.74 -0.22
N LEU A 711 6.94 25.85 -1.20
CA LEU A 711 7.94 26.00 -2.26
C LEU A 711 7.25 26.55 -3.52
N THR A 712 7.79 27.61 -4.10
CA THR A 712 7.45 28.03 -5.46
C THR A 712 8.49 27.45 -6.41
N MET A 713 8.04 26.68 -7.38
CA MET A 713 8.88 25.95 -8.33
C MET A 713 8.87 26.63 -9.71
N ALA A 714 9.89 26.39 -10.52
CA ALA A 714 9.88 26.83 -11.92
C ALA A 714 8.79 26.10 -12.71
N ASP A 715 8.62 24.79 -12.46
CA ASP A 715 7.57 23.97 -13.05
C ASP A 715 7.13 22.86 -12.11
N ILE A 716 5.92 22.32 -12.31
CA ILE A 716 5.38 21.15 -11.58
C ILE A 716 4.84 20.15 -12.60
N SER A 717 5.55 19.05 -12.78
CA SER A 717 5.06 17.92 -13.56
C SER A 717 4.09 17.05 -12.77
N ARG A 718 3.09 16.49 -13.46
CA ARG A 718 2.12 15.51 -12.97
C ARG A 718 1.83 14.44 -14.03
N SER A 719 2.72 14.29 -14.99
CA SER A 719 2.54 13.45 -16.17
C SER A 719 2.35 11.98 -15.83
N TRP A 720 2.93 11.51 -14.73
CA TRP A 720 2.78 10.14 -14.21
C TRP A 720 1.58 9.96 -13.29
N ASN A 721 0.74 11.00 -13.08
CA ASN A 721 -0.46 10.98 -12.25
C ASN A 721 -0.24 10.49 -10.80
N PRO A 722 0.77 10.99 -10.08
CA PRO A 722 1.12 10.53 -8.74
C PRO A 722 0.11 10.97 -7.68
N PRO A 723 -0.10 10.19 -6.60
CA PRO A 723 -1.04 10.52 -5.53
C PRO A 723 -0.68 11.82 -4.78
N ASN A 724 0.61 12.16 -4.65
CA ASN A 724 1.03 13.42 -4.00
C ASN A 724 0.86 14.65 -4.90
N GLY A 725 0.53 14.48 -6.19
CA GLY A 725 0.18 15.56 -7.11
C GLY A 725 1.36 16.25 -7.79
N PHE A 726 2.58 15.69 -7.71
CA PHE A 726 3.78 16.13 -8.43
C PHE A 726 4.69 14.95 -8.72
N ASP A 727 5.46 15.00 -9.79
CA ASP A 727 6.44 13.97 -10.18
C ASP A 727 7.72 14.59 -10.78
N HIS A 728 8.70 13.75 -11.13
CA HIS A 728 10.02 14.14 -11.67
C HIS A 728 10.88 14.98 -10.73
N VAL A 729 10.53 15.00 -9.46
CA VAL A 729 11.29 15.63 -8.38
C VAL A 729 11.00 14.95 -7.05
N ALA A 730 12.03 14.83 -6.22
CA ALA A 730 11.94 14.46 -4.81
C ALA A 730 12.49 15.60 -3.97
N PHE A 731 11.72 16.03 -2.99
CA PHE A 731 12.14 17.03 -2.03
C PHE A 731 12.73 16.36 -0.80
N THR A 732 13.89 16.85 -0.35
CA THR A 732 14.43 16.52 0.96
C THR A 732 14.52 17.80 1.77
N ILE A 733 13.72 17.89 2.84
CA ILE A 733 13.68 19.07 3.73
C ILE A 733 14.34 18.70 5.05
N PHE A 734 15.43 19.38 5.38
CA PHE A 734 16.19 19.21 6.60
C PHE A 734 15.83 20.29 7.60
N ILE A 735 15.47 19.91 8.82
CA ILE A 735 15.06 20.84 9.89
C ILE A 735 15.96 20.61 11.09
N GLN A 736 16.68 21.66 11.47
CA GLN A 736 17.36 21.76 12.75
C GLN A 736 16.41 22.43 13.73
N LEU A 737 16.02 21.72 14.78
CA LEU A 737 15.12 22.26 15.81
C LEU A 737 15.87 23.23 16.72
N PRO A 738 15.18 24.27 17.28
CA PRO A 738 15.79 25.19 18.23
C PRO A 738 16.26 24.42 19.48
N ASP A 739 17.39 24.83 20.04
CA ASP A 739 17.96 24.27 21.28
C ASP A 739 18.17 22.73 21.30
N ALA A 740 18.01 22.04 20.19
CA ALA A 740 18.23 20.60 20.10
C ALA A 740 19.72 20.26 20.11
N SER A 741 20.14 19.40 21.05
CA SER A 741 21.49 18.83 21.07
C SER A 741 21.59 17.67 20.06
N GLY A 742 22.73 17.55 19.39
CA GLY A 742 22.98 16.46 18.43
C GLY A 742 22.52 16.82 17.02
N GLY A 743 22.00 15.82 16.29
CA GLY A 743 21.63 15.94 14.89
C GLY A 743 22.69 15.42 13.92
N ALA A 744 22.27 15.05 12.70
CA ALA A 744 23.13 14.52 11.66
C ALA A 744 23.55 15.60 10.66
N ARG A 745 24.74 15.48 10.10
CA ARG A 745 25.22 16.31 8.98
C ARG A 745 25.00 15.64 7.66
N ALA A 746 25.10 14.30 7.64
CA ALA A 746 24.95 13.54 6.40
C ALA A 746 23.56 13.77 5.80
N MET A 747 23.51 13.86 4.48
CA MET A 747 22.30 13.82 3.65
C MET A 747 22.15 12.38 3.14
N PRO A 748 21.37 11.53 3.81
CA PRO A 748 21.32 10.09 3.54
C PRO A 748 20.98 9.77 2.09
N GLY A 749 21.77 8.90 1.45
CA GLY A 749 21.61 8.50 0.05
C GLY A 749 21.98 9.56 -0.99
N GLN A 750 22.34 10.79 -0.59
CA GLN A 750 22.61 11.88 -1.53
C GLN A 750 24.11 12.19 -1.74
N ASN A 751 25.03 11.38 -1.22
CA ASN A 751 26.49 11.58 -1.30
C ASN A 751 26.96 12.98 -0.84
N ALA A 752 26.28 13.56 0.14
CA ALA A 752 26.49 14.93 0.57
C ALA A 752 26.37 15.09 2.09
N ASP A 753 26.94 16.18 2.59
CA ASP A 753 26.72 16.72 3.92
C ASP A 753 26.00 18.07 3.82
N LEU A 754 25.24 18.43 4.87
CA LEU A 754 24.67 19.76 5.01
C LEU A 754 25.77 20.83 5.06
N PRO A 755 25.53 22.00 4.46
CA PRO A 755 26.49 23.09 4.45
C PRO A 755 26.71 23.68 5.85
N GLY A 756 27.88 24.27 6.02
CA GLY A 756 28.24 24.96 7.25
C GLY A 756 28.26 24.08 8.51
N ASP A 757 27.66 24.56 9.56
CA ASP A 757 27.50 23.90 10.86
C ASP A 757 26.11 23.29 11.07
N MET A 758 25.23 23.38 10.08
CA MET A 758 23.86 22.88 10.17
C MET A 758 23.81 21.36 10.44
N ARG A 759 22.91 20.96 11.35
CA ARG A 759 22.65 19.58 11.70
C ARG A 759 21.14 19.38 11.76
N TRP A 760 20.61 18.43 11.03
CA TRP A 760 19.19 18.16 11.05
C TRP A 760 18.79 17.23 12.20
N ASN A 761 17.65 17.51 12.81
CA ASN A 761 17.00 16.66 13.81
C ASN A 761 15.81 15.92 13.18
N ILE A 762 15.10 16.60 12.27
CA ILE A 762 13.98 16.06 11.51
C ILE A 762 14.29 16.24 10.02
N ARG A 763 13.98 15.22 9.24
CA ARG A 763 14.11 15.22 7.78
C ARG A 763 12.85 14.69 7.13
N LEU A 764 12.27 15.46 6.22
CA LEU A 764 11.19 15.03 5.33
C LEU A 764 11.79 14.64 3.98
N ARG A 765 11.47 13.43 3.47
CA ARG A 765 11.68 13.06 2.07
C ARG A 765 10.33 12.79 1.43
N SER A 766 10.00 13.55 0.40
CA SER A 766 8.72 13.47 -0.30
C SER A 766 8.92 13.44 -1.81
N HIS A 767 8.27 12.51 -2.48
CA HIS A 767 8.16 12.44 -3.94
C HIS A 767 6.73 12.01 -4.32
N GLY A 768 6.44 11.86 -5.60
CA GLY A 768 5.10 11.60 -6.11
C GLY A 768 4.31 10.50 -5.39
N TRP A 769 4.99 9.45 -4.92
CA TRP A 769 4.36 8.27 -4.31
C TRP A 769 4.71 8.05 -2.85
N SER A 770 5.64 8.77 -2.30
CA SER A 770 5.99 8.64 -0.88
C SER A 770 6.16 9.98 -0.16
N ASN A 771 6.00 9.92 1.17
CA ASN A 771 6.06 11.05 2.07
C ASN A 771 6.53 10.52 3.43
N ALA A 772 7.84 10.50 3.64
CA ALA A 772 8.47 9.88 4.79
C ALA A 772 9.17 10.92 5.68
N LEU A 773 8.94 10.83 6.99
CA LEU A 773 9.57 11.67 8.00
C LEU A 773 10.55 10.84 8.84
N HIS A 774 11.73 11.39 9.10
CA HIS A 774 12.79 10.73 9.86
C HIS A 774 13.35 11.64 10.94
N ALA A 775 13.61 11.07 12.12
CA ALA A 775 14.50 11.66 13.12
C ALA A 775 15.95 11.24 12.88
N SER A 776 16.89 12.09 13.28
CA SER A 776 18.33 11.90 13.00
C SER A 776 18.99 10.74 13.76
N ASP A 777 18.26 10.03 14.63
CA ASP A 777 18.78 8.90 15.40
C ASP A 777 19.30 7.79 14.49
N GLY A 778 20.58 7.49 14.55
CA GLY A 778 21.21 6.46 13.73
C GLY A 778 21.45 6.84 12.26
N ALA A 779 21.16 8.09 11.87
CA ALA A 779 21.35 8.56 10.51
C ALA A 779 22.84 8.58 10.10
N SER A 780 23.11 8.22 8.85
CA SER A 780 24.44 8.24 8.23
C SER A 780 24.31 8.49 6.72
N ALA A 781 25.39 8.47 5.99
CA ALA A 781 25.35 8.57 4.52
C ALA A 781 24.50 7.47 3.86
N THR A 782 24.38 6.29 4.49
CA THR A 782 23.63 5.14 3.97
C THR A 782 22.42 4.75 4.81
N ASN A 783 22.15 5.43 5.92
CA ASN A 783 21.01 5.17 6.79
C ASN A 783 20.18 6.43 6.94
N GLU A 784 18.89 6.33 6.62
CA GLU A 784 17.96 7.46 6.63
C GLU A 784 17.66 8.04 8.02
N GLY A 785 18.01 7.34 9.07
CA GLY A 785 17.62 7.65 10.45
C GLY A 785 16.38 6.87 10.88
N ARG A 786 15.85 7.17 12.05
CA ARG A 786 14.65 6.51 12.57
C ARG A 786 13.40 7.11 11.95
N ALA A 787 12.60 6.30 11.26
CA ALA A 787 11.29 6.71 10.76
C ALA A 787 10.42 7.26 11.92
N THR A 788 9.72 8.36 11.69
CA THR A 788 8.87 9.02 12.68
C THR A 788 7.54 9.50 12.08
N THR A 789 6.58 9.80 12.93
CA THR A 789 5.21 10.16 12.55
C THR A 789 4.72 11.35 13.39
N PRO A 790 3.68 12.06 12.93
CA PRO A 790 2.96 11.91 11.67
C PRO A 790 3.72 12.50 10.47
N ALA A 791 3.44 11.98 9.27
CA ALA A 791 3.97 12.52 8.03
C ALA A 791 3.40 13.91 7.72
N ALA A 792 4.06 14.66 6.83
CA ALA A 792 3.59 15.98 6.39
C ALA A 792 2.27 15.90 5.62
N GLY A 793 1.39 16.89 5.78
CA GLY A 793 0.33 17.18 4.83
C GLY A 793 0.91 17.79 3.56
N ILE A 794 0.40 17.42 2.38
CA ILE A 794 0.87 17.93 1.08
C ILE A 794 -0.29 18.61 0.36
N GLU A 795 -0.07 19.86 -0.07
CA GLU A 795 -0.98 20.58 -0.96
C GLU A 795 -0.20 21.05 -2.19
N VAL A 796 -0.76 20.84 -3.39
CA VAL A 796 -0.13 21.23 -4.66
C VAL A 796 -1.08 22.13 -5.42
N ASP A 797 -0.61 23.32 -5.78
CA ASP A 797 -1.29 24.25 -6.68
C ASP A 797 -0.44 24.41 -7.96
N PRO A 798 -0.81 23.71 -9.05
CA PRO A 798 -0.05 23.76 -10.30
C PRO A 798 -0.15 25.10 -11.02
N GLU A 799 -1.24 25.84 -10.82
CA GLU A 799 -1.41 27.17 -11.46
C GLU A 799 -0.50 28.20 -10.81
N ALA A 800 -0.44 28.18 -9.48
CA ALA A 800 0.50 28.99 -8.70
C ALA A 800 1.93 28.44 -8.72
N ARG A 801 2.13 27.22 -9.20
CA ARG A 801 3.38 26.46 -9.17
C ARG A 801 3.93 26.30 -7.75
N THR A 802 3.06 26.00 -6.79
CA THR A 802 3.45 25.83 -5.40
C THR A 802 3.18 24.44 -4.87
N ILE A 803 4.09 23.99 -4.02
CA ILE A 803 3.95 22.75 -3.23
C ILE A 803 4.13 23.13 -1.77
N SER A 804 3.14 22.83 -0.94
CA SER A 804 3.16 23.12 0.49
C SER A 804 3.23 21.84 1.31
N PHE A 805 4.14 21.81 2.27
CA PHE A 805 4.31 20.74 3.24
C PHE A 805 3.93 21.27 4.63
N THR A 806 2.91 20.67 5.25
CA THR A 806 2.46 21.05 6.60
C THR A 806 2.87 19.98 7.60
N LEU A 807 3.71 20.35 8.56
CA LEU A 807 4.17 19.53 9.67
C LEU A 807 3.44 19.94 10.95
N SER A 808 2.79 18.99 11.60
CA SER A 808 2.14 19.28 12.89
C SER A 808 3.17 19.48 14.00
N ALA A 809 2.76 20.09 15.10
CA ALA A 809 3.60 20.24 16.29
C ALA A 809 4.12 18.87 16.79
N ALA A 810 3.31 17.82 16.71
CA ALA A 810 3.70 16.46 17.07
C ALA A 810 4.83 15.92 16.20
N ALA A 811 4.83 16.20 14.90
CA ALA A 811 5.89 15.83 13.96
C ALA A 811 7.24 16.53 14.29
N LEU A 812 7.17 17.71 14.92
CA LEU A 812 8.31 18.54 15.28
C LEU A 812 8.70 18.44 16.77
N GLY A 813 8.29 17.37 17.45
CA GLY A 813 8.64 17.10 18.83
C GLY A 813 7.80 17.82 19.88
N GLY A 814 6.69 18.43 19.48
CA GLY A 814 5.72 19.09 20.39
C GLY A 814 6.19 20.42 20.95
N LEU A 815 7.03 21.13 20.23
CA LEU A 815 7.51 22.48 20.61
C LEU A 815 6.38 23.52 20.50
N ASP A 816 6.38 24.48 21.40
CA ASP A 816 5.40 25.60 21.37
C ASP A 816 5.86 26.76 20.45
N SER A 817 7.15 26.83 20.13
CA SER A 817 7.75 27.80 19.21
C SER A 817 8.86 27.18 18.39
N LEU A 818 8.98 27.63 17.16
CA LEU A 818 10.02 27.24 16.20
C LEU A 818 11.02 28.37 15.90
N ALA A 819 10.97 29.48 16.66
CA ALA A 819 11.96 30.55 16.54
C ALA A 819 13.37 30.02 16.80
N GLY A 820 14.32 30.33 15.91
CA GLY A 820 15.68 29.80 15.93
C GLY A 820 15.84 28.43 15.24
N ALA A 821 14.80 27.82 14.72
CA ALA A 821 14.93 26.65 13.85
C ALA A 821 15.61 27.03 12.52
N ARG A 822 16.35 26.10 11.94
CA ARG A 822 17.01 26.27 10.62
C ARG A 822 16.50 25.23 9.63
N ILE A 823 16.21 25.66 8.42
CA ILE A 823 15.66 24.80 7.35
C ILE A 823 16.56 24.89 6.14
N LEU A 824 16.75 23.73 5.47
CA LEU A 824 17.34 23.63 4.15
C LEU A 824 16.49 22.68 3.32
N VAL A 825 16.18 23.08 2.09
CA VAL A 825 15.45 22.25 1.11
C VAL A 825 16.42 21.85 0.01
N SER A 826 16.44 20.57 -0.38
CA SER A 826 17.16 20.09 -1.57
C SER A 826 16.27 19.30 -2.47
N THR A 827 16.58 19.32 -3.77
CA THR A 827 15.86 18.57 -4.80
C THR A 827 16.75 17.54 -5.49
N TRP A 828 16.17 16.42 -5.88
CA TRP A 828 16.70 15.38 -6.77
C TRP A 828 15.52 14.66 -7.41
N ASP A 829 15.67 13.38 -7.76
CA ASP A 829 14.55 12.49 -8.02
C ASP A 829 14.76 11.13 -7.34
N PHE A 830 13.63 10.47 -7.04
CA PHE A 830 13.58 9.23 -6.27
C PHE A 830 12.53 8.28 -6.86
N ASP A 831 12.97 7.04 -7.14
CA ASP A 831 12.10 5.99 -7.66
C ASP A 831 12.59 4.65 -7.10
N GLY A 832 12.07 4.25 -5.92
CA GLY A 832 12.59 3.12 -5.15
C GLY A 832 14.02 3.31 -4.62
N GLY A 833 14.68 4.40 -4.99
CA GLY A 833 16.02 4.87 -4.66
C GLY A 833 16.29 6.22 -5.32
N PHE A 834 17.31 6.94 -4.89
CA PHE A 834 17.74 8.14 -5.62
C PHE A 834 18.22 7.76 -7.02
N ARG A 835 17.72 8.45 -8.05
CA ARG A 835 18.09 8.16 -9.44
C ARG A 835 19.59 8.30 -9.67
N PRO A 836 20.18 7.47 -10.55
CA PRO A 836 21.61 7.50 -10.82
C PRO A 836 22.09 8.83 -11.42
N LEU A 837 23.30 9.25 -11.04
CA LEU A 837 24.07 10.30 -11.69
C LEU A 837 25.20 9.63 -12.48
N THR A 838 25.32 9.98 -13.76
CA THR A 838 26.32 9.42 -14.69
C THR A 838 27.04 10.54 -15.45
N ALA A 839 28.15 10.23 -16.10
CA ALA A 839 28.92 11.24 -16.85
C ALA A 839 28.11 11.89 -18.01
N GLN A 840 27.19 11.11 -18.62
CA GLN A 840 26.26 11.58 -19.65
C GLN A 840 24.85 11.19 -19.24
N PRO A 841 23.82 12.05 -19.47
CA PRO A 841 22.46 11.70 -19.11
C PRO A 841 21.96 10.51 -19.93
N GLY A 842 21.25 9.59 -19.24
CA GLY A 842 20.52 8.47 -19.84
C GLY A 842 19.02 8.73 -19.89
N GLY A 843 18.22 7.72 -20.25
CA GLY A 843 16.74 7.82 -20.23
C GLY A 843 16.16 8.14 -18.85
N ALA A 844 16.71 7.52 -17.80
CA ALA A 844 16.26 7.71 -16.41
C ALA A 844 17.42 8.10 -15.45
N SER A 845 18.57 8.51 -15.96
CA SER A 845 19.72 8.94 -15.16
C SER A 845 20.11 10.38 -15.47
N PHE A 846 20.45 11.12 -14.42
CA PHE A 846 20.99 12.46 -14.54
C PHE A 846 22.43 12.41 -15.11
N GLY A 847 22.85 13.46 -15.79
CA GLY A 847 24.17 13.57 -16.40
C GLY A 847 25.07 14.60 -15.70
N GLY A 848 26.37 14.55 -16.00
CA GLY A 848 27.33 15.56 -15.61
C GLY A 848 28.16 15.23 -14.35
N GLY A 849 28.10 14.00 -13.82
CA GLY A 849 28.83 13.64 -12.62
C GLY A 849 29.08 12.13 -12.47
N ASP A 850 29.67 11.75 -11.33
CA ASP A 850 29.92 10.38 -10.89
C ASP A 850 29.03 10.08 -9.68
N GLY A 851 27.98 9.28 -9.87
CA GLY A 851 26.99 8.95 -8.84
C GLY A 851 27.56 8.24 -7.59
N ALA A 852 28.78 7.72 -7.67
CA ALA A 852 29.45 7.15 -6.51
C ALA A 852 30.15 8.19 -5.60
N ARG A 853 30.35 9.41 -6.10
CA ARG A 853 31.17 10.44 -5.43
C ARG A 853 30.52 11.80 -5.35
N ASP A 854 29.83 12.19 -6.41
CA ASP A 854 29.27 13.54 -6.52
C ASP A 854 27.91 13.63 -5.81
N PRO A 855 27.56 14.80 -5.24
CA PRO A 855 26.29 15.01 -4.56
C PRO A 855 25.07 14.76 -5.45
N LEU A 856 24.10 13.99 -4.98
CA LEU A 856 22.79 13.84 -5.63
C LEU A 856 21.87 14.96 -5.14
N VAL A 857 22.16 16.17 -5.59
CA VAL A 857 21.46 17.43 -5.28
C VAL A 857 21.41 18.22 -6.57
N MET A 858 20.20 18.48 -7.07
CA MET A 858 19.99 19.22 -8.31
C MET A 858 19.89 20.71 -8.03
N ASP A 859 19.14 21.06 -6.98
CA ASP A 859 19.01 22.40 -6.47
C ASP A 859 18.94 22.39 -4.93
N GLU A 860 19.23 23.52 -4.30
CA GLU A 860 19.36 23.63 -2.85
C GLU A 860 19.07 25.08 -2.38
N SER A 861 18.06 25.24 -1.55
CA SER A 861 17.77 26.56 -0.96
C SER A 861 18.91 27.09 -0.08
N PRO A 862 19.02 28.39 0.19
CA PRO A 862 19.82 28.89 1.29
C PRO A 862 19.39 28.27 2.62
N ILE A 863 20.29 28.27 3.63
CA ILE A 863 19.88 27.94 5.01
C ILE A 863 18.94 29.05 5.48
N ILE A 864 17.72 28.68 5.87
CA ILE A 864 16.67 29.60 6.31
C ILE A 864 16.58 29.53 7.82
N GLU A 865 16.81 30.64 8.52
CA GLU A 865 16.63 30.76 9.95
C GLU A 865 15.25 31.37 10.25
N LEU A 866 14.50 30.75 11.17
CA LEU A 866 13.14 31.19 11.53
C LEU A 866 13.17 32.20 12.68
N HIS A 867 12.44 33.31 12.54
CA HIS A 867 12.42 34.42 13.49
C HIS A 867 11.06 34.65 14.14
#